data_7a81031c7fbcfc03e8b4ba2fb7f52573
#
_entry.id   7a81031c7fbcfc03e8b4ba2fb7f52573
#
_cell.length_a   1.000
_cell.length_b   1.000
_cell.length_c   1.000
_cell.angle_alpha   90.00
_cell.angle_beta   90.00
_cell.angle_gamma   90.00
#
_symmetry.space_group_name_H-M   'P 1'
#
loop_
_entity.id
_entity.type
_entity.pdbx_description
1 polymer ?
#
loop_
_entity_poly.entity_id
_entity_poly.type
_entity_poly.pdbx_seq_one_letter_code
_entity_poly.pdbx_strand_id
1 'polypeptide(L)'
;MPAHEAVINNLKPLIARLLHIFLTGEYEQRREAAIALSKFKGEKATDFLLQTYESDNIQDFMALALGNIDNHKAVSLLINALNDSQQEVRFHAAQALGMLENPEALDILMDALQAYSDASVGVTPEATLEEPAGQIFFEEDAIISAILAVGKIKNWRAISLLKKLLAQEKSARIRASIIMSLGLMSTDKMMPVFQAALRDEDPRVRANAIEAIESIKSGSIVGIIQPYLEDPSNRVRANVAKAIWKYGDFDVSDTLRQMLEHPDKWYRASAAYAIGEIKDARFIRELARALKDEDPDVRRNATNAIRKIEAKDALQHVKPLLDDPNFDVRVEAVLAVSRCAGEAAADLLKDKLQHEENFIVQATLVSCLGQTGNPAMIPVIRGYLDSEDPRVVSNTIDALVKLSPKSDPALVTTLKTLLKHEDNRVKSTAIRTLWVWGVYEVIDRLRELFNSPDKRLIQSATFVLGEIGKEISLSEALSKKVNLIVTELIDNPETINSLVASETAAAANSQTSPATATAAHSEPLPTESEAVPAESEVELPPPMEPLFEILQPATEQAAAQAVAAPQPINTQILPDNTFNEDIEVANRFVAARNYPAAEKVFAQILHKSPSHLKAILGIANLYFLQKKNSEAVKHYLSALAINPNLVKAHFNLGTIYYYARKYDDAVKHLGKALKLYPKILGAYLILGQIYQIAGKFSESVRLLTHAAALSPRNPVIYQKLATLHIQLGNYSDAIEVLLKAVDISPVDVESNLLLAYCFNFTGQGQKAFSAMDLTLKACAQSPQQDQALRQMLKAYIYLNSIQKNSKPDQEKTQ
;
A
#
# COMPACT_ATOMS: atom_id res chain seq x y z
N MET A 1 -32.22 -4.94 -30.06
CA MET A 1 -31.06 -4.50 -30.87
C MET A 1 -30.91 -2.99 -30.97
N PRO A 2 -31.89 -2.13 -31.23
CA PRO A 2 -31.68 -0.66 -31.29
C PRO A 2 -31.20 -0.04 -29.97
N ALA A 3 -31.70 -0.51 -28.84
CA ALA A 3 -31.29 0.03 -27.51
C ALA A 3 -29.84 -0.20 -27.18
N HIS A 4 -29.23 -1.32 -27.59
CA HIS A 4 -27.83 -1.62 -27.38
C HIS A 4 -26.87 -0.75 -28.23
N GLU A 5 -27.32 -0.36 -29.41
CA GLU A 5 -26.55 0.47 -30.33
C GLU A 5 -26.45 1.90 -29.83
N ALA A 6 -27.55 2.47 -29.32
CA ALA A 6 -27.54 3.78 -28.66
C ALA A 6 -26.66 3.80 -27.41
N VAL A 7 -26.68 2.72 -26.61
CA VAL A 7 -25.86 2.56 -25.43
C VAL A 7 -24.36 2.56 -25.77
N ILE A 8 -23.98 1.83 -26.82
CA ILE A 8 -22.59 1.72 -27.23
C ILE A 8 -22.06 3.06 -27.72
N ASN A 9 -22.85 3.79 -28.50
CA ASN A 9 -22.49 5.14 -28.98
C ASN A 9 -22.31 6.12 -27.81
N ASN A 10 -23.10 6.00 -26.76
CA ASN A 10 -22.97 6.82 -25.54
C ASN A 10 -21.75 6.47 -24.68
N LEU A 11 -21.14 5.29 -24.85
CA LEU A 11 -19.89 4.91 -24.18
C LEU A 11 -18.66 5.54 -24.87
N LYS A 12 -18.73 5.88 -26.15
CA LYS A 12 -17.59 6.40 -26.92
C LYS A 12 -16.94 7.63 -26.26
N PRO A 13 -17.70 8.66 -25.83
CA PRO A 13 -17.10 9.81 -25.14
C PRO A 13 -16.44 9.44 -23.79
N LEU A 14 -17.02 8.51 -23.05
CA LEU A 14 -16.47 8.05 -21.77
C LEU A 14 -15.17 7.28 -21.96
N ILE A 15 -15.10 6.42 -22.99
CA ILE A 15 -13.87 5.72 -23.35
C ILE A 15 -12.82 6.71 -23.84
N ALA A 16 -13.21 7.71 -24.64
CA ALA A 16 -12.31 8.80 -25.05
C ALA A 16 -11.75 9.55 -23.83
N ARG A 17 -12.59 9.85 -22.83
CA ARG A 17 -12.15 10.48 -21.58
C ARG A 17 -11.22 9.58 -20.78
N LEU A 18 -11.47 8.28 -20.71
CA LEU A 18 -10.59 7.31 -20.06
C LEU A 18 -9.22 7.26 -20.74
N LEU A 19 -9.18 7.20 -22.07
CA LEU A 19 -7.95 7.25 -22.85
C LEU A 19 -7.20 8.58 -22.65
N HIS A 20 -7.93 9.70 -22.62
CA HIS A 20 -7.34 11.01 -22.34
C HIS A 20 -6.70 11.07 -20.93
N ILE A 21 -7.40 10.57 -19.89
CA ILE A 21 -6.85 10.48 -18.53
C ILE A 21 -5.61 9.60 -18.50
N PHE A 22 -5.62 8.49 -19.20
CA PHE A 22 -4.46 7.62 -19.31
C PHE A 22 -3.26 8.33 -19.94
N LEU A 23 -3.47 9.14 -20.99
CA LEU A 23 -2.41 9.86 -21.70
C LEU A 23 -1.90 11.09 -20.96
N THR A 24 -2.79 11.83 -20.27
CA THR A 24 -2.51 13.19 -19.79
C THR A 24 -2.71 13.39 -18.29
N GLY A 25 -3.28 12.42 -17.58
CA GLY A 25 -3.58 12.48 -16.15
C GLY A 25 -2.33 12.49 -15.27
N GLU A 26 -2.50 12.74 -14.00
CA GLU A 26 -1.47 12.55 -12.99
C GLU A 26 -1.20 11.05 -12.77
N TYR A 27 -0.06 10.70 -12.19
CA TYR A 27 0.39 9.33 -11.96
C TYR A 27 -0.72 8.37 -11.47
N GLU A 28 -1.39 8.68 -10.36
CA GLU A 28 -2.45 7.84 -9.81
C GLU A 28 -3.67 7.71 -10.75
N GLN A 29 -4.03 8.77 -11.44
CA GLN A 29 -5.11 8.76 -12.42
C GLN A 29 -4.76 7.89 -13.63
N ARG A 30 -3.54 8.00 -14.14
CA ARG A 30 -3.03 7.18 -15.24
C ARG A 30 -3.00 5.71 -14.88
N ARG A 31 -2.54 5.37 -13.67
CA ARG A 31 -2.55 4.02 -13.11
C ARG A 31 -3.94 3.41 -13.13
N GLU A 32 -4.92 4.12 -12.57
CA GLU A 32 -6.29 3.63 -12.52
C GLU A 32 -6.92 3.51 -13.91
N ALA A 33 -6.62 4.44 -14.81
CA ALA A 33 -7.07 4.39 -16.19
C ALA A 33 -6.46 3.19 -16.95
N ALA A 34 -5.18 2.87 -16.75
CA ALA A 34 -4.55 1.68 -17.31
C ALA A 34 -5.21 0.39 -16.82
N ILE A 35 -5.46 0.28 -15.51
CA ILE A 35 -6.17 -0.86 -14.91
C ILE A 35 -7.61 -0.94 -15.45
N ALA A 36 -8.30 0.19 -15.62
CA ALA A 36 -9.63 0.21 -16.20
C ALA A 36 -9.64 -0.23 -17.67
N LEU A 37 -8.71 0.27 -18.48
CA LEU A 37 -8.55 -0.12 -19.90
C LEU A 37 -8.25 -1.61 -20.06
N SER A 38 -7.39 -2.18 -19.21
CA SER A 38 -7.05 -3.61 -19.26
C SER A 38 -8.25 -4.54 -19.07
N LYS A 39 -9.29 -4.08 -18.38
CA LYS A 39 -10.53 -4.85 -18.14
C LYS A 39 -11.42 -5.00 -19.39
N PHE A 40 -11.26 -4.16 -20.40
CA PHE A 40 -12.00 -4.29 -21.67
C PHE A 40 -11.55 -5.48 -22.51
N LYS A 41 -10.35 -6.02 -22.25
CA LYS A 41 -9.78 -7.21 -22.93
C LYS A 41 -9.79 -7.13 -24.47
N GLY A 42 -9.65 -5.93 -25.03
CA GLY A 42 -9.56 -5.72 -26.46
C GLY A 42 -8.11 -5.82 -26.95
N GLU A 43 -7.85 -6.46 -28.08
CA GLU A 43 -6.51 -6.60 -28.64
C GLU A 43 -5.86 -5.23 -28.86
N LYS A 44 -6.60 -4.28 -29.45
CA LYS A 44 -6.07 -2.94 -29.72
C LYS A 44 -5.83 -2.12 -28.43
N ALA A 45 -6.71 -2.25 -27.42
CA ALA A 45 -6.49 -1.62 -26.11
C ALA A 45 -5.22 -2.19 -25.45
N THR A 46 -5.03 -3.49 -25.58
CA THR A 46 -3.83 -4.19 -25.11
C THR A 46 -2.58 -3.67 -25.81
N ASP A 47 -2.58 -3.67 -27.15
CA ASP A 47 -1.45 -3.17 -27.93
C ASP A 47 -1.13 -1.70 -27.61
N PHE A 48 -2.15 -0.88 -27.40
CA PHE A 48 -1.98 0.51 -27.01
C PHE A 48 -1.35 0.67 -25.62
N LEU A 49 -1.79 -0.11 -24.64
CA LEU A 49 -1.16 -0.15 -23.32
C LEU A 49 0.30 -0.61 -23.43
N LEU A 50 0.59 -1.60 -24.27
CA LEU A 50 1.93 -2.13 -24.51
C LEU A 50 2.85 -1.08 -25.15
N GLN A 51 2.39 -0.39 -26.20
CA GLN A 51 3.15 0.68 -26.86
C GLN A 51 3.45 1.85 -25.93
N THR A 52 2.49 2.22 -25.08
CA THR A 52 2.68 3.30 -24.09
C THR A 52 3.68 2.88 -23.03
N TYR A 53 3.72 1.60 -22.65
CA TYR A 53 4.73 1.05 -21.75
C TYR A 53 6.15 1.22 -22.31
N GLU A 54 6.35 0.98 -23.63
CA GLU A 54 7.65 1.10 -24.28
C GLU A 54 8.12 2.55 -24.41
N SER A 55 7.20 3.53 -24.47
CA SER A 55 7.51 4.94 -24.79
C SER A 55 7.68 5.85 -23.56
N ASP A 56 7.08 5.50 -22.43
CA ASP A 56 7.02 6.35 -21.25
C ASP A 56 7.62 5.67 -20.00
N ASN A 57 8.29 6.45 -19.14
CA ASN A 57 8.77 6.02 -17.81
C ASN A 57 7.65 5.67 -16.80
N ILE A 58 6.57 5.03 -17.27
CA ILE A 58 5.38 4.70 -16.47
C ILE A 58 5.38 3.20 -16.12
N GLN A 59 6.51 2.69 -15.77
CA GLN A 59 6.75 1.25 -15.80
C GLN A 59 6.14 0.50 -14.60
N ASP A 60 6.07 1.09 -13.40
CA ASP A 60 5.66 0.38 -12.19
C ASP A 60 4.16 -0.01 -12.16
N PHE A 61 3.25 0.91 -12.46
CA PHE A 61 1.82 0.61 -12.45
C PHE A 61 1.35 -0.13 -13.71
N MET A 62 2.08 0.03 -14.83
CA MET A 62 1.76 -0.70 -16.05
C MET A 62 1.99 -2.19 -15.87
N ALA A 63 2.99 -2.59 -15.12
CA ALA A 63 3.22 -4.00 -14.79
C ALA A 63 1.98 -4.63 -14.13
N LEU A 64 1.30 -3.93 -13.21
CA LEU A 64 0.05 -4.39 -12.61
C LEU A 64 -1.11 -4.47 -13.60
N ALA A 65 -1.23 -3.49 -14.52
CA ALA A 65 -2.25 -3.52 -15.57
C ALA A 65 -2.01 -4.67 -16.54
N LEU A 66 -0.77 -4.89 -16.95
CA LEU A 66 -0.36 -5.99 -17.84
C LEU A 66 -0.58 -7.37 -17.21
N GLY A 67 -0.46 -7.50 -15.89
CA GLY A 67 -0.77 -8.73 -15.17
C GLY A 67 -2.23 -9.20 -15.28
N ASN A 68 -3.14 -8.35 -15.75
CA ASN A 68 -4.53 -8.74 -16.07
C ASN A 68 -4.71 -9.16 -17.54
N ILE A 69 -3.66 -9.06 -18.35
CA ILE A 69 -3.71 -9.29 -19.81
C ILE A 69 -2.93 -10.56 -20.13
N ASP A 70 -3.64 -11.63 -20.40
CA ASP A 70 -3.03 -12.90 -20.88
C ASP A 70 -2.70 -12.76 -22.36
N ASN A 71 -1.56 -12.13 -22.65
CA ASN A 71 -1.07 -11.86 -23.99
C ASN A 71 0.46 -12.03 -24.04
N HIS A 72 0.97 -12.70 -25.07
CA HIS A 72 2.39 -12.97 -25.29
C HIS A 72 3.27 -11.70 -25.27
N LYS A 73 2.82 -10.59 -25.89
CA LYS A 73 3.53 -9.31 -25.85
C LYS A 73 3.61 -8.72 -24.44
N ALA A 74 2.50 -8.81 -23.67
CA ALA A 74 2.49 -8.36 -22.29
C ALA A 74 3.50 -9.12 -21.44
N VAL A 75 3.59 -10.43 -21.64
CA VAL A 75 4.60 -11.28 -21.00
C VAL A 75 6.01 -10.84 -21.33
N SER A 76 6.31 -10.58 -22.61
CA SER A 76 7.64 -10.13 -23.05
C SER A 76 8.03 -8.79 -22.42
N LEU A 77 7.10 -7.85 -22.29
CA LEU A 77 7.37 -6.56 -21.64
C LEU A 77 7.55 -6.69 -20.13
N LEU A 78 6.74 -7.53 -19.46
CA LEU A 78 6.93 -7.83 -18.03
C LEU A 78 8.27 -8.50 -17.77
N ILE A 79 8.71 -9.31 -18.69
CA ILE A 79 10.03 -9.94 -18.70
C ILE A 79 11.13 -8.87 -18.76
N ASN A 80 11.04 -7.90 -19.69
CA ASN A 80 11.97 -6.79 -19.76
C ASN A 80 11.94 -5.94 -18.50
N ALA A 81 10.77 -5.75 -17.92
CA ALA A 81 10.58 -5.03 -16.66
C ALA A 81 11.24 -5.68 -15.44
N LEU A 82 11.55 -6.97 -15.47
CA LEU A 82 12.37 -7.61 -14.43
C LEU A 82 13.81 -7.08 -14.37
N ASN A 83 14.29 -6.49 -15.48
CA ASN A 83 15.60 -5.86 -15.57
C ASN A 83 15.55 -4.33 -15.45
N ASP A 84 14.39 -3.78 -15.07
CA ASP A 84 14.23 -2.34 -14.93
C ASP A 84 15.14 -1.76 -13.84
N SER A 85 15.53 -0.51 -14.03
CA SER A 85 16.32 0.21 -13.04
C SER A 85 15.57 0.46 -11.72
N GLN A 86 14.25 0.65 -11.79
CA GLN A 86 13.39 0.89 -10.63
C GLN A 86 12.98 -0.43 -9.97
N GLN A 87 13.13 -0.49 -8.66
CA GLN A 87 12.83 -1.69 -7.88
C GLN A 87 11.33 -2.02 -7.87
N GLU A 88 10.48 -1.00 -7.74
CA GLU A 88 9.03 -1.13 -7.75
C GLU A 88 8.55 -1.77 -9.05
N VAL A 89 9.17 -1.41 -10.17
CA VAL A 89 8.88 -2.01 -11.48
C VAL A 89 9.22 -3.49 -11.49
N ARG A 90 10.43 -3.86 -11.04
CA ARG A 90 10.85 -5.28 -10.97
C ARG A 90 9.93 -6.09 -10.06
N PHE A 91 9.56 -5.53 -8.89
CA PHE A 91 8.63 -6.17 -7.95
C PHE A 91 7.26 -6.44 -8.58
N HIS A 92 6.64 -5.42 -9.18
CA HIS A 92 5.33 -5.55 -9.80
C HIS A 92 5.36 -6.43 -11.05
N ALA A 93 6.46 -6.42 -11.82
CA ALA A 93 6.64 -7.30 -12.96
C ALA A 93 6.72 -8.78 -12.52
N ALA A 94 7.51 -9.09 -11.48
CA ALA A 94 7.58 -10.43 -10.93
C ALA A 94 6.22 -10.90 -10.37
N GLN A 95 5.50 -10.02 -9.69
CA GLN A 95 4.15 -10.30 -9.19
C GLN A 95 3.18 -10.59 -10.33
N ALA A 96 3.17 -9.75 -11.37
CA ALA A 96 2.30 -9.89 -12.54
C ALA A 96 2.58 -11.20 -13.30
N LEU A 97 3.84 -11.52 -13.54
CA LEU A 97 4.24 -12.79 -14.17
C LEU A 97 3.82 -14.01 -13.35
N GLY A 98 3.93 -13.91 -12.02
CA GLY A 98 3.42 -14.94 -11.12
C GLY A 98 1.89 -15.08 -11.12
N MET A 99 1.15 -14.00 -11.41
CA MET A 99 -0.31 -14.04 -11.57
C MET A 99 -0.73 -14.66 -12.90
N LEU A 100 0.02 -14.40 -13.96
CA LEU A 100 -0.23 -14.98 -15.30
C LEU A 100 0.15 -16.46 -15.39
N GLU A 101 0.97 -16.98 -14.49
CA GLU A 101 1.50 -18.36 -14.49
C GLU A 101 2.14 -18.76 -15.86
N ASN A 102 2.64 -17.77 -16.59
CA ASN A 102 3.11 -17.98 -17.97
C ASN A 102 4.50 -18.63 -18.01
N PRO A 103 4.65 -19.78 -18.73
CA PRO A 103 5.92 -20.51 -18.79
C PRO A 103 7.07 -19.74 -19.46
N GLU A 104 6.79 -18.76 -20.33
CA GLU A 104 7.82 -17.99 -21.06
C GLU A 104 8.63 -17.07 -20.14
N ALA A 105 8.02 -16.65 -19.02
CA ALA A 105 8.70 -15.84 -18.00
C ALA A 105 9.78 -16.65 -17.24
N LEU A 106 9.74 -17.98 -17.31
CA LEU A 106 10.57 -18.82 -16.46
C LEU A 106 12.06 -18.57 -16.64
N ASP A 107 12.55 -18.52 -17.89
CA ASP A 107 13.99 -18.43 -18.16
C ASP A 107 14.57 -17.13 -17.58
N ILE A 108 13.88 -16.02 -17.73
CA ILE A 108 14.33 -14.73 -17.24
C ILE A 108 14.21 -14.61 -15.73
N LEU A 109 13.13 -15.14 -15.15
CA LEU A 109 13.03 -15.24 -13.68
C LEU A 109 14.17 -16.11 -13.11
N MET A 110 14.54 -17.17 -13.82
CA MET A 110 15.68 -18.03 -13.44
C MET A 110 17.02 -17.30 -13.60
N ASP A 111 17.22 -16.54 -14.69
CA ASP A 111 18.43 -15.76 -14.89
C ASP A 111 18.59 -14.68 -13.83
N ALA A 112 17.49 -13.98 -13.47
CA ALA A 112 17.48 -13.01 -12.39
C ALA A 112 17.83 -13.66 -11.02
N LEU A 113 17.26 -14.81 -10.70
CA LEU A 113 17.56 -15.54 -9.48
C LEU A 113 18.99 -16.15 -9.49
N GLN A 114 19.50 -16.53 -10.66
CA GLN A 114 20.89 -16.99 -10.82
C GLN A 114 21.87 -15.83 -10.56
N ALA A 115 21.62 -14.65 -11.12
CA ALA A 115 22.43 -13.46 -10.88
C ALA A 115 22.47 -13.10 -9.38
N TYR A 116 21.33 -13.21 -8.69
CA TYR A 116 21.28 -13.05 -7.24
C TYR A 116 22.11 -14.11 -6.51
N SER A 117 21.99 -15.38 -6.91
CA SER A 117 22.77 -16.47 -6.33
C SER A 117 24.28 -16.23 -6.45
N ASP A 118 24.73 -15.77 -7.60
CA ASP A 118 26.16 -15.57 -7.89
C ASP A 118 26.70 -14.34 -7.14
N ALA A 119 25.92 -13.28 -7.04
CA ALA A 119 26.26 -12.09 -6.23
C ALA A 119 26.38 -12.41 -4.73
N SER A 120 25.53 -13.29 -4.20
CA SER A 120 25.53 -13.68 -2.78
C SER A 120 26.77 -14.50 -2.37
N VAL A 121 27.44 -15.15 -3.32
CA VAL A 121 28.64 -15.98 -3.10
C VAL A 121 29.95 -15.20 -3.33
N GLY A 122 29.85 -13.94 -3.75
CA GLY A 122 31.05 -13.10 -4.00
C GLY A 122 31.81 -13.48 -5.25
N VAL A 123 31.20 -14.25 -6.17
CA VAL A 123 31.74 -14.51 -7.49
C VAL A 123 31.53 -13.26 -8.34
N THR A 124 32.54 -12.41 -8.40
CA THR A 124 32.59 -11.37 -9.44
C THR A 124 32.80 -12.09 -10.78
N PRO A 125 31.95 -11.92 -11.79
CA PRO A 125 32.25 -12.40 -13.11
C PRO A 125 33.60 -11.79 -13.56
N GLU A 126 34.54 -12.61 -13.99
CA GLU A 126 35.74 -12.12 -14.65
C GLU A 126 35.32 -11.19 -15.79
N ALA A 127 35.84 -9.98 -15.74
CA ALA A 127 35.53 -8.90 -16.67
C ALA A 127 35.82 -9.32 -18.12
N THR A 128 34.79 -9.73 -18.83
CA THR A 128 34.74 -9.54 -20.26
C THR A 128 34.33 -8.10 -20.52
N LEU A 129 35.10 -7.41 -21.37
CA LEU A 129 35.07 -5.96 -21.64
C LEU A 129 33.80 -5.47 -22.38
N GLU A 130 32.63 -5.99 -22.03
CA GLU A 130 31.33 -5.46 -22.39
C GLU A 130 30.63 -5.20 -21.07
N GLU A 131 30.12 -3.99 -20.88
CA GLU A 131 29.57 -3.46 -19.65
C GLU A 131 28.76 -4.50 -18.86
N PRO A 132 29.03 -4.73 -17.56
CA PRO A 132 28.24 -5.65 -16.77
C PRO A 132 26.83 -5.10 -16.73
N ALA A 133 25.89 -5.84 -17.25
CA ALA A 133 24.47 -5.62 -17.02
C ALA A 133 24.29 -5.29 -15.53
N GLY A 134 23.85 -4.06 -15.22
CA GLY A 134 23.98 -3.38 -13.95
C GLY A 134 23.80 -4.30 -12.75
N GLN A 135 24.62 -4.09 -11.72
CA GLN A 135 24.52 -4.82 -10.46
C GLN A 135 23.08 -4.71 -9.94
N ILE A 136 22.31 -5.74 -10.16
CA ILE A 136 20.93 -5.83 -9.72
C ILE A 136 20.98 -6.14 -8.22
N PHE A 137 20.96 -5.08 -7.39
CA PHE A 137 20.71 -5.23 -5.95
C PHE A 137 19.24 -5.57 -5.77
N PHE A 138 18.95 -6.86 -5.67
CA PHE A 138 17.60 -7.31 -5.35
C PHE A 138 17.32 -7.03 -3.89
N GLU A 139 16.31 -6.23 -3.60
CA GLU A 139 15.72 -6.22 -2.27
C GLU A 139 14.97 -7.55 -2.03
N GLU A 140 14.93 -7.94 -0.76
CA GLU A 140 14.37 -9.22 -0.32
C GLU A 140 12.97 -9.50 -0.87
N ASP A 141 12.09 -8.48 -0.93
CA ASP A 141 10.72 -8.63 -1.39
C ASP A 141 10.60 -8.92 -2.91
N ALA A 142 11.48 -8.33 -3.72
CA ALA A 142 11.53 -8.61 -5.15
C ALA A 142 12.01 -10.06 -5.43
N ILE A 143 13.03 -10.52 -4.68
CA ILE A 143 13.51 -11.90 -4.75
C ILE A 143 12.41 -12.87 -4.34
N ILE A 144 11.73 -12.61 -3.24
CA ILE A 144 10.60 -13.42 -2.77
C ILE A 144 9.52 -13.49 -3.86
N SER A 145 9.19 -12.37 -4.49
CA SER A 145 8.18 -12.33 -5.56
C SER A 145 8.61 -13.15 -6.78
N ALA A 146 9.88 -13.06 -7.21
CA ALA A 146 10.42 -13.86 -8.30
C ALA A 146 10.40 -15.37 -7.97
N ILE A 147 10.81 -15.76 -6.75
CA ILE A 147 10.76 -17.15 -6.28
C ILE A 147 9.32 -17.69 -6.29
N LEU A 148 8.36 -16.90 -5.78
CA LEU A 148 6.96 -17.30 -5.75
C LEU A 148 6.34 -17.38 -7.16
N ALA A 149 6.73 -16.48 -8.08
CA ALA A 149 6.33 -16.53 -9.46
C ALA A 149 6.82 -17.82 -10.14
N VAL A 150 8.09 -18.16 -9.98
CA VAL A 150 8.67 -19.44 -10.46
C VAL A 150 7.93 -20.65 -9.89
N GLY A 151 7.59 -20.60 -8.59
CA GLY A 151 6.82 -21.67 -7.94
C GLY A 151 5.42 -21.85 -8.55
N LYS A 152 4.73 -20.76 -8.88
CA LYS A 152 3.40 -20.79 -9.51
C LYS A 152 3.43 -21.32 -10.96
N ILE A 153 4.48 -21.01 -11.71
CA ILE A 153 4.70 -21.54 -13.07
C ILE A 153 4.88 -23.07 -13.03
N LYS A 154 5.29 -23.65 -11.93
CA LYS A 154 5.40 -25.12 -11.68
C LYS A 154 6.28 -25.85 -12.68
N ASN A 155 7.34 -25.24 -13.13
CA ASN A 155 8.25 -25.86 -14.10
C ASN A 155 9.46 -26.49 -13.38
N TRP A 156 9.72 -27.77 -13.66
CA TRP A 156 10.78 -28.56 -13.02
C TRP A 156 12.21 -28.00 -13.27
N ARG A 157 12.44 -27.22 -14.34
CA ARG A 157 13.75 -26.61 -14.66
C ARG A 157 14.27 -25.72 -13.54
N ALA A 158 13.39 -25.07 -12.81
CA ALA A 158 13.73 -24.16 -11.72
C ALA A 158 14.21 -24.90 -10.42
N ILE A 159 13.93 -26.19 -10.29
CA ILE A 159 14.21 -26.95 -9.06
C ILE A 159 15.70 -26.91 -8.72
N SER A 160 16.59 -27.05 -9.70
CA SER A 160 18.04 -27.06 -9.48
C SER A 160 18.54 -25.74 -8.93
N LEU A 161 18.07 -24.63 -9.51
CA LEU A 161 18.42 -23.27 -9.08
C LEU A 161 17.87 -22.96 -7.68
N LEU A 162 16.61 -23.26 -7.42
CA LEU A 162 16.00 -23.05 -6.10
C LEU A 162 16.68 -23.86 -5.01
N LYS A 163 17.14 -25.08 -5.32
CA LYS A 163 17.94 -25.89 -4.38
C LYS A 163 19.31 -25.29 -4.11
N LYS A 164 19.99 -24.75 -5.13
CA LYS A 164 21.27 -24.04 -5.00
C LYS A 164 21.07 -22.80 -4.11
N LEU A 165 20.05 -21.99 -4.37
CA LEU A 165 19.71 -20.82 -3.57
C LEU A 165 19.42 -21.19 -2.11
N LEU A 166 18.62 -22.23 -1.86
CA LEU A 166 18.28 -22.68 -0.51
C LEU A 166 19.51 -23.02 0.33
N ALA A 167 20.52 -23.63 -0.31
CA ALA A 167 21.74 -24.03 0.36
C ALA A 167 22.65 -22.85 0.78
N GLN A 168 22.52 -21.70 0.13
CA GLN A 168 23.38 -20.53 0.31
C GLN A 168 22.68 -19.39 1.08
N GLU A 169 21.34 -19.41 1.13
CA GLU A 169 20.52 -18.30 1.59
C GLU A 169 20.54 -18.13 3.13
N LYS A 170 20.83 -16.90 3.55
CA LYS A 170 20.85 -16.52 4.97
C LYS A 170 19.48 -16.03 5.46
N SER A 171 18.69 -15.37 4.59
CA SER A 171 17.37 -14.88 4.98
C SER A 171 16.37 -16.02 5.15
N ALA A 172 15.82 -16.14 6.34
CA ALA A 172 14.78 -17.11 6.63
C ALA A 172 13.48 -16.87 5.84
N ARG A 173 13.17 -15.61 5.47
CA ARG A 173 12.01 -15.28 4.63
C ARG A 173 12.19 -15.83 3.21
N ILE A 174 13.38 -15.67 2.65
CA ILE A 174 13.71 -16.20 1.32
C ILE A 174 13.74 -17.73 1.37
N ARG A 175 14.40 -18.35 2.37
CA ARG A 175 14.38 -19.81 2.53
C ARG A 175 12.95 -20.37 2.62
N ALA A 176 12.08 -19.72 3.41
CA ALA A 176 10.69 -20.13 3.54
C ALA A 176 9.92 -20.02 2.21
N SER A 177 10.19 -18.99 1.41
CA SER A 177 9.58 -18.78 0.08
C SER A 177 10.09 -19.80 -0.93
N ILE A 178 11.37 -20.15 -0.89
CA ILE A 178 11.94 -21.21 -1.71
C ILE A 178 11.27 -22.57 -1.39
N ILE A 179 11.15 -22.91 -0.12
CA ILE A 179 10.50 -24.17 0.29
C ILE A 179 9.03 -24.19 -0.15
N MET A 180 8.30 -23.09 -0.01
CA MET A 180 6.93 -22.99 -0.51
C MET A 180 6.84 -23.19 -2.02
N SER A 181 7.73 -22.57 -2.80
CA SER A 181 7.77 -22.69 -4.26
C SER A 181 8.17 -24.10 -4.69
N LEU A 182 9.14 -24.72 -4.04
CA LEU A 182 9.48 -26.13 -4.26
C LEU A 182 8.31 -27.05 -3.91
N GLY A 183 7.53 -26.73 -2.86
CA GLY A 183 6.30 -27.43 -2.49
C GLY A 183 5.23 -27.45 -3.58
N LEU A 184 5.07 -26.32 -4.32
CA LEU A 184 4.14 -26.23 -5.47
C LEU A 184 4.55 -27.13 -6.64
N MET A 185 5.85 -27.43 -6.77
CA MET A 185 6.44 -28.28 -7.81
C MET A 185 6.79 -29.69 -7.29
N SER A 186 6.31 -30.06 -6.09
CA SER A 186 6.79 -31.21 -5.36
C SER A 186 6.57 -32.54 -6.08
N THR A 187 7.60 -33.37 -5.99
CA THR A 187 7.58 -34.78 -6.36
C THR A 187 8.29 -35.58 -5.25
N ASP A 188 8.13 -36.88 -5.26
CA ASP A 188 8.79 -37.75 -4.27
C ASP A 188 10.31 -37.55 -4.19
N LYS A 189 10.92 -37.13 -5.31
CA LYS A 189 12.36 -36.82 -5.41
C LYS A 189 12.79 -35.60 -4.60
N MET A 190 11.84 -34.78 -4.16
CA MET A 190 12.09 -33.59 -3.34
C MET A 190 12.11 -33.87 -1.83
N MET A 191 11.70 -35.05 -1.41
CA MET A 191 11.63 -35.44 0.00
C MET A 191 12.92 -35.13 0.80
N PRO A 192 14.14 -35.44 0.30
CA PRO A 192 15.37 -35.15 1.04
C PRO A 192 15.57 -33.63 1.30
N VAL A 193 15.12 -32.76 0.38
CA VAL A 193 15.21 -31.28 0.54
C VAL A 193 14.28 -30.83 1.66
N PHE A 194 13.04 -31.32 1.66
CA PHE A 194 12.06 -30.93 2.67
C PHE A 194 12.44 -31.51 4.06
N GLN A 195 12.99 -32.73 4.11
CA GLN A 195 13.51 -33.30 5.35
C GLN A 195 14.70 -32.49 5.93
N ALA A 196 15.55 -31.94 5.08
CA ALA A 196 16.61 -31.01 5.52
C ALA A 196 16.00 -29.69 6.06
N ALA A 197 14.99 -29.13 5.38
CA ALA A 197 14.29 -27.91 5.77
C ALA A 197 13.49 -28.08 7.10
N LEU A 198 13.07 -29.28 7.45
CA LEU A 198 12.48 -29.55 8.77
C LEU A 198 13.43 -29.28 9.94
N ARG A 199 14.73 -29.18 9.70
CA ARG A 199 15.77 -28.90 10.71
C ARG A 199 16.20 -27.44 10.72
N ASP A 200 15.56 -26.57 9.90
CA ASP A 200 15.88 -25.16 9.86
C ASP A 200 15.62 -24.48 11.22
N GLU A 201 16.44 -23.54 11.56
CA GLU A 201 16.30 -22.76 12.81
C GLU A 201 14.98 -21.95 12.82
N ASP A 202 14.52 -21.45 11.67
CA ASP A 202 13.32 -20.64 11.55
C ASP A 202 12.05 -21.49 11.44
N PRO A 203 11.06 -21.29 12.32
CA PRO A 203 9.81 -22.07 12.30
C PRO A 203 8.97 -21.87 11.03
N ARG A 204 9.12 -20.78 10.30
CA ARG A 204 8.41 -20.56 9.02
C ARG A 204 8.91 -21.52 7.96
N VAL A 205 10.22 -21.73 7.90
CA VAL A 205 10.84 -22.69 6.97
C VAL A 205 10.38 -24.11 7.29
N ARG A 206 10.42 -24.49 8.59
CA ARG A 206 9.92 -25.81 9.03
C ARG A 206 8.44 -26.02 8.74
N ALA A 207 7.60 -24.99 9.02
CA ALA A 207 6.16 -25.05 8.74
C ALA A 207 5.85 -25.22 7.25
N ASN A 208 6.55 -24.47 6.37
CA ASN A 208 6.40 -24.59 4.92
C ASN A 208 6.94 -25.94 4.41
N ALA A 209 7.97 -26.51 5.05
CA ALA A 209 8.46 -27.85 4.74
C ALA A 209 7.40 -28.94 5.03
N ILE A 210 6.67 -28.81 6.16
CA ILE A 210 5.53 -29.71 6.46
C ILE A 210 4.46 -29.62 5.38
N GLU A 211 4.06 -28.40 4.96
CA GLU A 211 3.06 -28.19 3.91
C GLU A 211 3.54 -28.76 2.55
N ALA A 212 4.82 -28.59 2.24
CA ALA A 212 5.42 -29.16 1.03
C ALA A 212 5.44 -30.70 1.06
N ILE A 213 5.76 -31.33 2.21
CA ILE A 213 5.72 -32.77 2.40
C ILE A 213 4.27 -33.29 2.29
N GLU A 214 3.30 -32.58 2.89
CA GLU A 214 1.87 -32.91 2.78
C GLU A 214 1.40 -32.96 1.31
N SER A 215 1.93 -32.04 0.47
CA SER A 215 1.54 -31.96 -0.95
C SER A 215 1.98 -33.19 -1.77
N ILE A 216 2.97 -33.94 -1.33
CA ILE A 216 3.48 -35.17 -2.01
C ILE A 216 2.46 -36.30 -1.96
N LYS A 217 1.52 -36.29 -1.03
CA LYS A 217 0.42 -37.28 -0.92
C LYS A 217 0.91 -38.74 -0.79
N SER A 218 2.01 -38.97 -0.09
CA SER A 218 2.55 -40.33 0.19
C SER A 218 2.27 -40.72 1.63
N GLY A 219 1.77 -41.92 1.89
CA GLY A 219 1.53 -42.42 3.25
C GLY A 219 2.79 -42.53 4.12
N SER A 220 3.98 -42.61 3.51
CA SER A 220 5.26 -42.66 4.23
C SER A 220 5.65 -41.36 4.94
N ILE A 221 4.93 -40.25 4.68
CA ILE A 221 5.23 -38.95 5.28
C ILE A 221 5.01 -38.92 6.80
N VAL A 222 4.05 -39.70 7.32
CA VAL A 222 3.70 -39.71 8.74
C VAL A 222 4.93 -39.96 9.62
N GLY A 223 5.71 -41.01 9.34
CA GLY A 223 6.93 -41.28 10.08
C GLY A 223 8.01 -40.21 10.02
N ILE A 224 7.98 -39.38 8.95
CA ILE A 224 8.93 -38.26 8.76
C ILE A 224 8.54 -37.04 9.59
N ILE A 225 7.25 -36.67 9.62
CA ILE A 225 6.79 -35.42 10.23
C ILE A 225 6.31 -35.60 11.68
N GLN A 226 5.95 -36.82 12.10
CA GLN A 226 5.47 -37.14 13.45
C GLN A 226 6.36 -36.59 14.57
N PRO A 227 7.70 -36.65 14.53
CA PRO A 227 8.55 -36.11 15.60
C PRO A 227 8.34 -34.60 15.82
N TYR A 228 7.82 -33.86 14.84
CA TYR A 228 7.56 -32.41 14.91
C TYR A 228 6.20 -32.07 15.54
N LEU A 229 5.43 -33.04 16.00
CA LEU A 229 4.30 -32.83 16.91
C LEU A 229 4.74 -32.17 18.22
N GLU A 230 6.02 -32.28 18.59
CA GLU A 230 6.60 -31.64 19.77
C GLU A 230 7.50 -30.46 19.46
N ASP A 231 7.44 -29.92 18.21
CA ASP A 231 8.20 -28.73 17.82
C ASP A 231 7.89 -27.54 18.77
N PRO A 232 8.91 -26.72 19.12
CA PRO A 232 8.68 -25.54 19.95
C PRO A 232 7.76 -24.50 19.34
N SER A 233 7.49 -24.58 18.02
CA SER A 233 6.57 -23.69 17.35
C SER A 233 5.14 -24.25 17.27
N ASN A 234 4.18 -23.51 17.83
CA ASN A 234 2.76 -23.79 17.71
C ASN A 234 2.30 -24.00 16.26
N ARG A 235 2.81 -23.19 15.33
CA ARG A 235 2.48 -23.29 13.89
C ARG A 235 2.97 -24.60 13.29
N VAL A 236 4.19 -25.01 13.61
CA VAL A 236 4.73 -26.30 13.13
C VAL A 236 3.91 -27.45 13.65
N ARG A 237 3.62 -27.51 14.97
CA ARG A 237 2.77 -28.56 15.56
C ARG A 237 1.39 -28.65 14.90
N ALA A 238 0.74 -27.48 14.70
CA ALA A 238 -0.57 -27.40 14.05
C ALA A 238 -0.55 -27.93 12.61
N ASN A 239 0.48 -27.56 11.81
CA ASN A 239 0.64 -28.06 10.45
C ASN A 239 0.91 -29.57 10.42
N VAL A 240 1.72 -30.07 11.34
CA VAL A 240 1.99 -31.54 11.47
C VAL A 240 0.72 -32.30 11.82
N ALA A 241 -0.02 -31.84 12.84
CA ALA A 241 -1.28 -32.46 13.24
C ALA A 241 -2.30 -32.52 12.09
N LYS A 242 -2.46 -31.39 11.37
CA LYS A 242 -3.28 -31.31 10.18
C LYS A 242 -2.83 -32.29 9.08
N ALA A 243 -1.54 -32.34 8.78
CA ALA A 243 -1.00 -33.21 7.75
C ALA A 243 -1.15 -34.70 8.09
N ILE A 244 -0.84 -35.10 9.34
CA ILE A 244 -0.96 -36.51 9.78
C ILE A 244 -2.43 -36.95 9.77
N TRP A 245 -3.34 -36.12 10.27
CA TRP A 245 -4.77 -36.45 10.33
C TRP A 245 -5.33 -36.92 8.98
N LYS A 246 -4.89 -36.30 7.91
CA LYS A 246 -5.35 -36.56 6.53
C LYS A 246 -5.03 -38.00 6.06
N TYR A 247 -4.04 -38.65 6.64
CA TYR A 247 -3.62 -40.00 6.25
C TYR A 247 -4.21 -41.09 7.12
N GLY A 248 -4.98 -40.74 8.19
CA GLY A 248 -5.86 -41.67 8.92
C GLY A 248 -5.21 -42.69 9.84
N ASP A 249 -3.90 -42.90 9.74
CA ASP A 249 -3.18 -44.00 10.44
C ASP A 249 -2.67 -43.60 11.82
N PHE A 250 -2.80 -42.33 12.21
CA PHE A 250 -2.32 -41.81 13.47
C PHE A 250 -3.28 -40.82 14.09
N ASP A 251 -3.70 -41.06 15.32
CA ASP A 251 -4.60 -40.18 16.05
C ASP A 251 -3.83 -39.01 16.73
N VAL A 252 -4.00 -37.81 16.23
CA VAL A 252 -3.40 -36.60 16.79
C VAL A 252 -4.37 -35.82 17.69
N SER A 253 -5.52 -36.44 18.07
CA SER A 253 -6.55 -35.79 18.89
C SER A 253 -6.00 -35.32 20.23
N ASP A 254 -5.13 -36.10 20.86
CA ASP A 254 -4.54 -35.74 22.15
C ASP A 254 -3.56 -34.56 22.01
N THR A 255 -2.76 -34.51 20.94
CA THR A 255 -1.89 -33.37 20.68
C THR A 255 -2.71 -32.10 20.48
N LEU A 256 -3.78 -32.13 19.70
CA LEU A 256 -4.66 -30.97 19.47
C LEU A 256 -5.39 -30.53 20.73
N ARG A 257 -5.83 -31.49 21.58
CA ARG A 257 -6.41 -31.19 22.89
C ARG A 257 -5.41 -30.52 23.83
N GLN A 258 -4.19 -31.07 23.93
CA GLN A 258 -3.10 -30.46 24.72
C GLN A 258 -2.76 -29.05 24.24
N MET A 259 -2.74 -28.84 22.93
CA MET A 259 -2.53 -27.48 22.37
C MET A 259 -3.68 -26.54 22.68
N LEU A 260 -4.96 -27.00 22.69
CA LEU A 260 -6.12 -26.17 23.04
C LEU A 260 -6.14 -25.80 24.54
N GLU A 261 -5.50 -26.59 25.40
CA GLU A 261 -5.41 -26.36 26.86
C GLU A 261 -4.07 -25.69 27.26
N HIS A 262 -3.22 -25.34 26.28
CA HIS A 262 -1.91 -24.77 26.54
C HIS A 262 -2.02 -23.35 27.16
N PRO A 263 -1.15 -22.98 28.14
CA PRO A 263 -1.15 -21.63 28.74
C PRO A 263 -0.97 -20.51 27.73
N ASP A 264 -0.13 -20.72 26.71
CA ASP A 264 0.09 -19.74 25.65
C ASP A 264 -1.05 -19.78 24.62
N LYS A 265 -1.72 -18.63 24.45
CA LYS A 265 -2.83 -18.43 23.52
C LYS A 265 -2.51 -18.81 22.08
N TRP A 266 -1.25 -18.64 21.65
CA TRP A 266 -0.86 -18.97 20.27
C TRP A 266 -0.93 -20.46 19.97
N TYR A 267 -0.70 -21.32 20.96
CA TYR A 267 -0.94 -22.74 20.81
C TYR A 267 -2.43 -23.04 20.72
N ARG A 268 -3.26 -22.44 21.60
CA ARG A 268 -4.71 -22.63 21.57
C ARG A 268 -5.30 -22.16 20.23
N ALA A 269 -4.92 -20.98 19.77
CA ALA A 269 -5.36 -20.41 18.50
C ALA A 269 -4.95 -21.27 17.30
N SER A 270 -3.71 -21.78 17.30
CA SER A 270 -3.19 -22.65 16.23
C SER A 270 -3.88 -24.01 16.19
N ALA A 271 -4.19 -24.58 17.34
CA ALA A 271 -4.95 -25.82 17.43
C ALA A 271 -6.38 -25.66 16.90
N ALA A 272 -7.07 -24.56 17.30
CA ALA A 272 -8.40 -24.25 16.77
C ALA A 272 -8.38 -24.09 15.25
N TYR A 273 -7.37 -23.37 14.70
CA TYR A 273 -7.17 -23.27 13.26
C TYR A 273 -6.97 -24.64 12.58
N ALA A 274 -6.07 -25.47 13.12
CA ALA A 274 -5.78 -26.80 12.55
C ALA A 274 -7.03 -27.70 12.53
N ILE A 275 -7.81 -27.70 13.60
CA ILE A 275 -9.07 -28.42 13.69
C ILE A 275 -10.07 -27.94 12.61
N GLY A 276 -10.12 -26.62 12.36
CA GLY A 276 -10.93 -26.07 11.28
C GLY A 276 -10.50 -26.53 9.87
N GLU A 277 -9.18 -26.70 9.63
CA GLU A 277 -8.66 -27.27 8.38
C GLU A 277 -8.91 -28.78 8.25
N ILE A 278 -8.85 -29.49 9.35
CA ILE A 278 -9.18 -30.92 9.44
C ILE A 278 -10.65 -31.18 9.11
N LYS A 279 -11.55 -30.28 9.51
CA LYS A 279 -13.02 -30.34 9.31
C LYS A 279 -13.69 -31.57 9.92
N ASP A 280 -13.19 -32.04 11.06
CA ASP A 280 -13.76 -33.22 11.72
C ASP A 280 -14.70 -32.82 12.87
N ALA A 281 -15.96 -33.28 12.80
CA ALA A 281 -16.99 -32.97 13.76
C ALA A 281 -16.72 -33.55 15.18
N ARG A 282 -15.81 -34.49 15.32
CA ARG A 282 -15.42 -35.05 16.62
C ARG A 282 -14.84 -34.02 17.57
N PHE A 283 -14.30 -32.93 17.04
CA PHE A 283 -13.72 -31.83 17.85
C PHE A 283 -14.72 -30.74 18.28
N ILE A 284 -16.02 -30.89 17.99
CA ILE A 284 -17.02 -29.89 18.34
C ILE A 284 -17.05 -29.58 19.85
N ARG A 285 -16.85 -30.59 20.70
CA ARG A 285 -16.84 -30.40 22.16
C ARG A 285 -15.65 -29.56 22.63
N GLU A 286 -14.48 -29.83 22.07
CA GLU A 286 -13.25 -29.11 22.35
C GLU A 286 -13.36 -27.67 21.85
N LEU A 287 -13.84 -27.47 20.62
CA LEU A 287 -14.11 -26.15 20.04
C LEU A 287 -15.13 -25.38 20.88
N ALA A 288 -16.20 -26.03 21.39
CA ALA A 288 -17.19 -25.41 22.25
C ALA A 288 -16.60 -24.86 23.56
N ARG A 289 -15.49 -25.46 24.07
CA ARG A 289 -14.71 -24.88 25.18
C ARG A 289 -13.87 -23.69 24.70
N ALA A 290 -13.20 -23.80 23.57
CA ALA A 290 -12.37 -22.75 22.99
C ALA A 290 -13.20 -21.50 22.58
N LEU A 291 -14.53 -21.64 22.31
CA LEU A 291 -15.41 -20.48 22.11
C LEU A 291 -15.57 -19.61 23.35
N LYS A 292 -15.20 -20.13 24.54
CA LYS A 292 -15.26 -19.41 25.82
C LYS A 292 -13.87 -18.98 26.31
N ASP A 293 -12.86 -19.08 25.48
CA ASP A 293 -11.49 -18.68 25.80
C ASP A 293 -11.41 -17.20 26.19
N GLU A 294 -10.53 -16.87 27.10
CA GLU A 294 -10.27 -15.48 27.50
C GLU A 294 -9.77 -14.63 26.32
N ASP A 295 -9.00 -15.26 25.40
CA ASP A 295 -8.38 -14.59 24.27
C ASP A 295 -9.30 -14.59 23.03
N PRO A 296 -9.58 -13.42 22.41
CA PRO A 296 -10.48 -13.31 21.27
C PRO A 296 -9.95 -13.98 20.01
N ASP A 297 -8.61 -14.11 19.81
CA ASP A 297 -8.05 -14.82 18.67
C ASP A 297 -8.36 -16.29 18.73
N VAL A 298 -8.35 -16.87 19.93
CA VAL A 298 -8.75 -18.27 20.15
C VAL A 298 -10.24 -18.45 19.86
N ARG A 299 -11.09 -17.57 20.42
CA ARG A 299 -12.55 -17.62 20.17
C ARG A 299 -12.86 -17.46 18.68
N ARG A 300 -12.21 -16.51 18.00
CA ARG A 300 -12.36 -16.28 16.56
C ARG A 300 -11.97 -17.52 15.74
N ASN A 301 -10.80 -18.10 16.00
CA ASN A 301 -10.34 -19.31 15.30
C ASN A 301 -11.24 -20.53 15.59
N ALA A 302 -11.72 -20.68 16.80
CA ALA A 302 -12.67 -21.75 17.14
C ALA A 302 -14.01 -21.56 16.42
N THR A 303 -14.50 -20.32 16.33
CA THR A 303 -15.72 -19.99 15.56
C THR A 303 -15.55 -20.27 14.06
N ASN A 304 -14.40 -19.87 13.50
CA ASN A 304 -14.03 -20.20 12.12
C ASN A 304 -13.94 -21.71 11.88
N ALA A 305 -13.39 -22.45 12.81
CA ALA A 305 -13.31 -23.91 12.74
C ALA A 305 -14.71 -24.54 12.66
N ILE A 306 -15.64 -24.12 13.52
CA ILE A 306 -17.04 -24.57 13.49
C ILE A 306 -17.70 -24.22 12.15
N ARG A 307 -17.48 -23.02 11.65
CA ARG A 307 -17.98 -22.60 10.33
C ARG A 307 -17.45 -23.51 9.21
N LYS A 308 -16.17 -23.89 9.23
CA LYS A 308 -15.56 -24.77 8.23
C LYS A 308 -16.04 -26.22 8.32
N ILE A 309 -16.33 -26.68 9.53
CA ILE A 309 -16.90 -28.01 9.78
C ILE A 309 -18.37 -28.05 9.32
N GLU A 310 -19.05 -26.91 9.21
CA GLU A 310 -20.48 -26.77 8.89
C GLU A 310 -21.38 -27.52 9.88
N ALA A 311 -20.98 -27.57 11.14
CA ALA A 311 -21.65 -28.33 12.19
C ALA A 311 -22.93 -27.65 12.67
N LYS A 312 -24.10 -28.11 12.22
CA LYS A 312 -25.40 -27.58 12.64
C LYS A 312 -25.61 -27.69 14.14
N ASP A 313 -25.18 -28.78 14.77
CA ASP A 313 -25.31 -29.02 16.19
C ASP A 313 -24.46 -28.08 17.04
N ALA A 314 -23.43 -27.43 16.44
CA ALA A 314 -22.61 -26.45 17.13
C ALA A 314 -23.23 -25.04 17.16
N LEU A 315 -24.31 -24.80 16.46
CA LEU A 315 -24.97 -23.48 16.39
C LEU A 315 -25.31 -22.91 17.77
N GLN A 316 -25.79 -23.75 18.70
CA GLN A 316 -26.08 -23.35 20.07
C GLN A 316 -24.86 -22.77 20.80
N HIS A 317 -23.66 -23.23 20.49
CA HIS A 317 -22.42 -22.76 21.10
C HIS A 317 -21.89 -21.47 20.43
N VAL A 318 -22.16 -21.26 19.13
CA VAL A 318 -21.77 -20.07 18.37
C VAL A 318 -22.70 -18.88 18.62
N LYS A 319 -24.01 -19.14 18.78
CA LYS A 319 -25.01 -18.08 18.98
C LYS A 319 -24.66 -17.03 20.05
N PRO A 320 -24.14 -17.38 21.24
CA PRO A 320 -23.74 -16.39 22.25
C PRO A 320 -22.63 -15.45 21.77
N LEU A 321 -21.79 -15.86 20.81
CA LEU A 321 -20.70 -15.04 20.28
C LEU A 321 -21.17 -13.96 19.32
N LEU A 322 -22.42 -13.93 18.93
CA LEU A 322 -23.02 -12.77 18.26
C LEU A 322 -22.95 -11.51 19.16
N ASP A 323 -22.85 -11.68 20.46
CA ASP A 323 -22.74 -10.61 21.46
C ASP A 323 -21.33 -10.55 22.12
N ASP A 324 -20.32 -11.16 21.48
CA ASP A 324 -18.94 -11.13 21.97
C ASP A 324 -18.43 -9.68 22.08
N PRO A 325 -17.69 -9.31 23.14
CA PRO A 325 -17.13 -7.98 23.28
C PRO A 325 -16.20 -7.60 22.12
N ASN A 326 -15.51 -8.57 21.51
CA ASN A 326 -14.64 -8.34 20.38
C ASN A 326 -15.42 -8.41 19.06
N PHE A 327 -15.35 -7.35 18.26
CA PHE A 327 -16.11 -7.27 17.01
C PHE A 327 -15.64 -8.27 15.94
N ASP A 328 -14.34 -8.66 15.90
CA ASP A 328 -13.83 -9.66 14.95
C ASP A 328 -14.42 -11.05 15.27
N VAL A 329 -14.63 -11.35 16.56
CA VAL A 329 -15.33 -12.57 16.98
C VAL A 329 -16.79 -12.51 16.57
N ARG A 330 -17.47 -11.35 16.74
CA ARG A 330 -18.85 -11.15 16.28
C ARG A 330 -18.97 -11.32 14.75
N VAL A 331 -18.03 -10.76 13.97
CA VAL A 331 -17.99 -10.97 12.52
C VAL A 331 -17.94 -12.45 12.17
N GLU A 332 -17.02 -13.20 12.80
CA GLU A 332 -16.87 -14.62 12.52
C GLU A 332 -18.10 -15.43 13.01
N ALA A 333 -18.74 -15.01 14.12
CA ALA A 333 -19.98 -15.61 14.61
C ALA A 333 -21.13 -15.40 13.62
N VAL A 334 -21.28 -14.20 13.05
CA VAL A 334 -22.26 -13.90 11.99
C VAL A 334 -22.05 -14.81 10.79
N LEU A 335 -20.80 -14.95 10.32
CA LEU A 335 -20.45 -15.82 9.19
C LEU A 335 -20.75 -17.31 9.51
N ALA A 336 -20.45 -17.75 10.74
CA ALA A 336 -20.70 -19.12 11.17
C ALA A 336 -22.21 -19.42 11.29
N VAL A 337 -22.99 -18.50 11.88
CA VAL A 337 -24.46 -18.61 11.96
C VAL A 337 -25.07 -18.65 10.55
N SER A 338 -24.63 -17.74 9.66
CA SER A 338 -25.09 -17.72 8.26
C SER A 338 -24.85 -19.06 7.54
N ARG A 339 -23.72 -19.74 7.83
CA ARG A 339 -23.38 -21.00 7.20
C ARG A 339 -24.06 -22.22 7.83
N CYS A 340 -24.16 -22.22 9.16
CA CYS A 340 -24.62 -23.41 9.91
C CYS A 340 -26.11 -23.44 10.17
N ALA A 341 -26.79 -22.27 10.27
CA ALA A 341 -28.20 -22.20 10.71
C ALA A 341 -29.22 -22.46 9.57
N GLY A 342 -28.81 -22.47 8.31
CA GLY A 342 -29.71 -22.65 7.17
C GLY A 342 -30.83 -21.60 7.14
N GLU A 343 -32.09 -22.03 7.07
CA GLU A 343 -33.25 -21.11 6.99
C GLU A 343 -33.43 -20.27 8.28
N ALA A 344 -33.07 -20.81 9.45
CA ALA A 344 -33.15 -20.08 10.71
C ALA A 344 -32.12 -18.94 10.85
N ALA A 345 -31.12 -18.87 9.95
CA ALA A 345 -30.13 -17.82 9.96
C ALA A 345 -30.75 -16.43 9.80
N ALA A 346 -31.78 -16.30 8.97
CA ALA A 346 -32.38 -15.00 8.66
C ALA A 346 -32.94 -14.32 9.92
N ASP A 347 -33.67 -15.04 10.76
CA ASP A 347 -34.29 -14.48 11.96
C ASP A 347 -33.23 -14.11 13.01
N LEU A 348 -32.24 -15.00 13.23
CA LEU A 348 -31.15 -14.74 14.19
C LEU A 348 -30.30 -13.52 13.80
N LEU A 349 -29.95 -13.41 12.51
CA LEU A 349 -29.14 -12.30 12.04
C LEU A 349 -29.93 -10.99 11.96
N LYS A 350 -31.23 -11.05 11.68
CA LYS A 350 -32.13 -9.90 11.72
C LYS A 350 -32.20 -9.28 13.11
N ASP A 351 -32.42 -10.09 14.14
CA ASP A 351 -32.49 -9.62 15.53
C ASP A 351 -31.15 -8.98 15.94
N LYS A 352 -30.03 -9.62 15.59
CA LYS A 352 -28.70 -9.07 15.87
C LYS A 352 -28.45 -7.75 15.14
N LEU A 353 -28.85 -7.62 13.87
CA LEU A 353 -28.65 -6.41 13.08
C LEU A 353 -29.30 -5.17 13.71
N GLN A 354 -30.44 -5.32 14.35
CA GLN A 354 -31.19 -4.21 14.99
C GLN A 354 -30.46 -3.63 16.20
N HIS A 355 -29.56 -4.37 16.85
CA HIS A 355 -28.89 -3.98 18.08
C HIS A 355 -27.36 -3.82 17.93
N GLU A 356 -26.82 -4.04 16.72
CA GLU A 356 -25.38 -3.95 16.48
C GLU A 356 -24.98 -2.50 16.16
N GLU A 357 -23.97 -1.99 16.86
CA GLU A 357 -23.44 -0.63 16.67
C GLU A 357 -22.19 -0.60 15.78
N ASN A 358 -21.47 -1.70 15.68
CA ASN A 358 -20.23 -1.74 14.91
C ASN A 358 -20.52 -1.89 13.40
N PHE A 359 -20.13 -0.91 12.60
CA PHE A 359 -20.40 -0.87 11.17
C PHE A 359 -19.79 -2.05 10.37
N ILE A 360 -18.66 -2.63 10.82
CA ILE A 360 -18.07 -3.81 10.16
C ILE A 360 -18.97 -5.03 10.36
N VAL A 361 -19.48 -5.20 11.58
CA VAL A 361 -20.41 -6.29 11.90
C VAL A 361 -21.74 -6.06 11.19
N GLN A 362 -22.28 -4.82 11.20
CA GLN A 362 -23.50 -4.47 10.45
C GLN A 362 -23.37 -4.78 8.95
N ALA A 363 -22.25 -4.36 8.33
CA ALA A 363 -22.00 -4.64 6.90
C ALA A 363 -21.94 -6.15 6.61
N THR A 364 -21.37 -6.94 7.55
CA THR A 364 -21.33 -8.39 7.44
C THR A 364 -22.71 -9.01 7.63
N LEU A 365 -23.49 -8.55 8.61
CA LEU A 365 -24.87 -8.98 8.86
C LEU A 365 -25.75 -8.77 7.62
N VAL A 366 -25.72 -7.56 7.08
CA VAL A 366 -26.47 -7.19 5.88
C VAL A 366 -26.09 -8.08 4.70
N SER A 367 -24.78 -8.30 4.47
CA SER A 367 -24.28 -9.18 3.43
C SER A 367 -24.79 -10.63 3.60
N CYS A 368 -24.74 -11.17 4.83
CA CYS A 368 -25.21 -12.51 5.16
C CYS A 368 -26.73 -12.63 4.97
N LEU A 369 -27.52 -11.63 5.41
CA LEU A 369 -28.97 -11.60 5.19
C LEU A 369 -29.30 -11.60 3.68
N GLY A 370 -28.55 -10.86 2.88
CA GLY A 370 -28.69 -10.89 1.42
C GLY A 370 -28.38 -12.25 0.80
N GLN A 371 -27.51 -13.05 1.41
CA GLN A 371 -27.16 -14.40 0.96
C GLN A 371 -28.22 -15.45 1.31
N THR A 372 -29.11 -15.18 2.25
CA THR A 372 -30.18 -16.12 2.65
C THR A 372 -31.20 -16.35 1.53
N GLY A 373 -31.30 -15.44 0.57
CA GLY A 373 -32.31 -15.51 -0.50
C GLY A 373 -33.75 -15.28 -0.03
N ASN A 374 -33.96 -14.86 1.23
CA ASN A 374 -35.29 -14.67 1.82
C ASN A 374 -35.81 -13.23 1.58
N PRO A 375 -36.82 -13.03 0.70
CA PRO A 375 -37.35 -11.69 0.38
C PRO A 375 -37.97 -10.97 1.57
N ALA A 376 -38.36 -11.68 2.63
CA ALA A 376 -38.88 -11.07 3.86
C ALA A 376 -37.86 -10.18 4.59
N MET A 377 -36.59 -10.30 4.23
CA MET A 377 -35.50 -9.46 4.77
C MET A 377 -35.40 -8.09 4.07
N ILE A 378 -36.02 -7.89 2.92
CA ILE A 378 -35.94 -6.63 2.16
C ILE A 378 -36.36 -5.42 3.00
N PRO A 379 -37.50 -5.40 3.74
CA PRO A 379 -37.89 -4.24 4.54
C PRO A 379 -36.88 -3.92 5.66
N VAL A 380 -36.30 -4.96 6.25
CA VAL A 380 -35.29 -4.81 7.33
C VAL A 380 -34.01 -4.20 6.81
N ILE A 381 -33.49 -4.76 5.72
CA ILE A 381 -32.20 -4.35 5.14
C ILE A 381 -32.31 -2.95 4.53
N ARG A 382 -33.45 -2.60 3.94
CA ARG A 382 -33.66 -1.30 3.27
C ARG A 382 -33.37 -0.11 4.16
N GLY A 383 -33.65 -0.19 5.47
CA GLY A 383 -33.36 0.88 6.42
C GLY A 383 -31.85 1.21 6.57
N TYR A 384 -30.97 0.31 6.16
CA TYR A 384 -29.52 0.50 6.21
C TYR A 384 -28.93 1.21 4.99
N LEU A 385 -29.78 1.61 4.02
CA LEU A 385 -29.38 2.53 2.94
C LEU A 385 -29.06 3.94 3.44
N ASP A 386 -29.59 4.31 4.60
CA ASP A 386 -29.34 5.60 5.25
C ASP A 386 -28.24 5.53 6.33
N SER A 387 -27.45 4.44 6.35
CA SER A 387 -26.32 4.29 7.28
C SER A 387 -25.23 5.32 7.04
N GLU A 388 -24.63 5.81 8.11
CA GLU A 388 -23.46 6.72 8.04
C GLU A 388 -22.20 6.05 7.45
N ASP A 389 -22.11 4.71 7.49
CA ASP A 389 -20.96 3.99 6.97
C ASP A 389 -21.20 3.52 5.52
N PRO A 390 -20.38 3.99 4.55
CA PRO A 390 -20.52 3.66 3.14
C PRO A 390 -20.41 2.16 2.82
N ARG A 391 -19.72 1.39 3.69
CA ARG A 391 -19.61 -0.08 3.54
C ARG A 391 -20.93 -0.75 3.82
N VAL A 392 -21.64 -0.30 4.85
CA VAL A 392 -22.99 -0.79 5.19
C VAL A 392 -23.94 -0.49 4.03
N VAL A 393 -23.95 0.77 3.54
CA VAL A 393 -24.79 1.16 2.41
C VAL A 393 -24.49 0.32 1.16
N SER A 394 -23.21 0.17 0.80
CA SER A 394 -22.83 -0.62 -0.38
C SER A 394 -23.23 -2.09 -0.26
N ASN A 395 -23.01 -2.71 0.91
CA ASN A 395 -23.44 -4.09 1.16
C ASN A 395 -24.95 -4.22 1.19
N THR A 396 -25.66 -3.17 1.62
CA THR A 396 -27.13 -3.10 1.58
C THR A 396 -27.63 -3.11 0.14
N ILE A 397 -27.03 -2.34 -0.75
CA ILE A 397 -27.33 -2.37 -2.19
C ILE A 397 -27.15 -3.79 -2.74
N ASP A 398 -25.98 -4.40 -2.50
CA ASP A 398 -25.67 -5.74 -2.99
C ASP A 398 -26.62 -6.81 -2.42
N ALA A 399 -27.03 -6.67 -1.15
CA ALA A 399 -28.01 -7.57 -0.52
C ALA A 399 -29.41 -7.40 -1.11
N LEU A 400 -29.88 -6.17 -1.28
CA LEU A 400 -31.17 -5.87 -1.91
C LEU A 400 -31.24 -6.39 -3.35
N VAL A 401 -30.14 -6.25 -4.10
CA VAL A 401 -30.04 -6.79 -5.47
C VAL A 401 -30.22 -8.30 -5.51
N LYS A 402 -29.68 -9.03 -4.53
CA LYS A 402 -29.81 -10.50 -4.45
C LYS A 402 -31.21 -10.95 -4.04
N LEU A 403 -31.89 -10.15 -3.21
CA LEU A 403 -33.18 -10.49 -2.64
C LEU A 403 -34.37 -10.03 -3.51
N SER A 404 -34.19 -8.97 -4.30
CA SER A 404 -35.25 -8.38 -5.14
C SER A 404 -35.28 -9.01 -6.53
N PRO A 405 -36.43 -9.01 -7.19
CA PRO A 405 -36.51 -9.34 -8.61
C PRO A 405 -35.56 -8.43 -9.42
N LYS A 406 -35.05 -8.97 -10.51
CA LYS A 406 -34.18 -8.18 -11.40
C LYS A 406 -34.98 -6.97 -11.92
N SER A 407 -34.36 -5.79 -11.83
CA SER A 407 -34.96 -4.52 -12.27
C SER A 407 -36.21 -4.11 -11.48
N ASP A 408 -36.31 -4.45 -10.19
CA ASP A 408 -37.38 -3.96 -9.31
C ASP A 408 -37.48 -2.42 -9.39
N PRO A 409 -38.64 -1.85 -9.82
CA PRO A 409 -38.77 -0.42 -10.04
C PRO A 409 -38.55 0.42 -8.78
N ALA A 410 -38.93 -0.08 -7.62
CA ALA A 410 -38.71 0.62 -6.34
C ALA A 410 -37.22 0.70 -6.01
N LEU A 411 -36.49 -0.39 -6.23
CA LEU A 411 -35.05 -0.41 -5.99
C LEU A 411 -34.29 0.41 -7.05
N VAL A 412 -34.71 0.35 -8.32
CA VAL A 412 -34.16 1.21 -9.38
C VAL A 412 -34.30 2.69 -9.01
N THR A 413 -35.44 3.11 -8.50
CA THR A 413 -35.67 4.49 -8.05
C THR A 413 -34.71 4.85 -6.90
N THR A 414 -34.60 3.97 -5.91
CA THR A 414 -33.67 4.18 -4.77
C THR A 414 -32.22 4.25 -5.24
N LEU A 415 -31.80 3.35 -6.14
CA LEU A 415 -30.43 3.39 -6.68
C LEU A 415 -30.16 4.68 -7.46
N LYS A 416 -31.14 5.22 -8.18
CA LYS A 416 -31.03 6.53 -8.85
C LYS A 416 -30.83 7.68 -7.84
N THR A 417 -31.46 7.65 -6.67
CA THR A 417 -31.20 8.65 -5.61
C THR A 417 -29.79 8.53 -5.04
N LEU A 418 -29.29 7.31 -4.86
CA LEU A 418 -27.93 7.02 -4.36
C LEU A 418 -26.82 7.42 -5.34
N LEU A 419 -27.13 7.72 -6.59
CA LEU A 419 -26.16 8.33 -7.53
C LEU A 419 -25.70 9.73 -7.06
N LYS A 420 -26.44 10.38 -6.16
CA LYS A 420 -26.11 11.67 -5.57
C LYS A 420 -25.46 11.55 -4.19
N HIS A 421 -25.25 10.33 -3.69
CA HIS A 421 -24.65 10.10 -2.38
C HIS A 421 -23.26 10.75 -2.28
N GLU A 422 -22.84 11.20 -1.09
CA GLU A 422 -21.55 11.86 -0.91
C GLU A 422 -20.37 10.89 -1.17
N ASP A 423 -20.50 9.66 -0.70
CA ASP A 423 -19.42 8.66 -0.80
C ASP A 423 -19.34 8.01 -2.18
N ASN A 424 -18.12 7.90 -2.70
CA ASN A 424 -17.85 7.39 -4.04
C ASN A 424 -18.06 5.88 -4.19
N ARG A 425 -17.88 5.11 -3.12
CA ARG A 425 -18.11 3.67 -3.10
C ARG A 425 -19.59 3.36 -3.31
N VAL A 426 -20.45 4.11 -2.63
CA VAL A 426 -21.90 3.97 -2.76
C VAL A 426 -22.36 4.31 -4.18
N LYS A 427 -21.89 5.46 -4.73
CA LYS A 427 -22.16 5.83 -6.13
C LYS A 427 -21.72 4.73 -7.10
N SER A 428 -20.50 4.22 -6.93
CA SER A 428 -19.93 3.18 -7.79
C SER A 428 -20.77 1.91 -7.77
N THR A 429 -21.19 1.47 -6.58
CA THR A 429 -22.04 0.27 -6.42
C THR A 429 -23.40 0.47 -7.06
N ALA A 430 -24.01 1.64 -6.88
CA ALA A 430 -25.30 1.97 -7.49
C ALA A 430 -25.22 2.01 -9.04
N ILE A 431 -24.19 2.67 -9.60
CA ILE A 431 -24.00 2.75 -11.07
C ILE A 431 -23.79 1.36 -11.66
N ARG A 432 -22.90 0.55 -11.08
CA ARG A 432 -22.62 -0.81 -11.53
C ARG A 432 -23.90 -1.67 -11.52
N THR A 433 -24.68 -1.57 -10.44
CA THR A 433 -25.93 -2.33 -10.33
C THR A 433 -26.96 -1.92 -11.40
N LEU A 434 -27.17 -0.63 -11.57
CA LEU A 434 -28.10 -0.11 -12.59
C LEU A 434 -27.65 -0.52 -14.00
N TRP A 435 -26.33 -0.48 -14.28
CA TRP A 435 -25.78 -0.95 -15.55
C TRP A 435 -26.10 -2.45 -15.80
N VAL A 436 -25.81 -3.31 -14.83
CA VAL A 436 -26.07 -4.76 -14.93
C VAL A 436 -27.56 -5.05 -15.12
N TRP A 437 -28.42 -4.19 -14.62
CA TRP A 437 -29.90 -4.28 -14.81
C TRP A 437 -30.40 -3.67 -16.12
N GLY A 438 -29.55 -3.09 -16.93
CA GLY A 438 -29.89 -2.49 -18.22
C GLY A 438 -30.49 -1.08 -18.11
N VAL A 439 -30.31 -0.42 -16.98
CA VAL A 439 -30.67 0.99 -16.78
C VAL A 439 -29.50 1.88 -17.21
N TYR A 440 -29.41 2.14 -18.50
CA TYR A 440 -28.24 2.78 -19.12
C TYR A 440 -28.17 4.30 -18.96
N GLU A 441 -29.21 4.93 -18.40
CA GLU A 441 -29.19 6.37 -18.03
C GLU A 441 -28.03 6.73 -17.08
N VAL A 442 -27.42 5.74 -16.42
CA VAL A 442 -26.23 5.92 -15.58
C VAL A 442 -25.01 6.43 -16.34
N ILE A 443 -24.99 6.31 -17.67
CA ILE A 443 -23.94 6.84 -18.53
C ILE A 443 -23.83 8.37 -18.37
N ASP A 444 -24.95 9.07 -18.27
CA ASP A 444 -24.96 10.53 -18.09
C ASP A 444 -24.35 10.90 -16.73
N ARG A 445 -24.61 10.11 -15.70
CA ARG A 445 -24.00 10.32 -14.40
C ARG A 445 -22.49 10.06 -14.40
N LEU A 446 -22.03 9.03 -15.11
CA LEU A 446 -20.59 8.81 -15.29
C LEU A 446 -19.93 10.01 -16.01
N ARG A 447 -20.60 10.55 -17.01
CA ARG A 447 -20.17 11.75 -17.73
C ARG A 447 -19.99 12.95 -16.80
N GLU A 448 -20.95 13.20 -15.90
CA GLU A 448 -20.87 14.24 -14.88
C GLU A 448 -19.67 14.01 -13.93
N LEU A 449 -19.45 12.77 -13.47
CA LEU A 449 -18.33 12.43 -12.58
C LEU A 449 -16.97 12.63 -13.27
N PHE A 450 -16.83 12.28 -14.54
CA PHE A 450 -15.60 12.50 -15.30
C PHE A 450 -15.31 13.98 -15.55
N ASN A 451 -16.33 14.83 -15.59
CA ASN A 451 -16.20 16.28 -15.80
C ASN A 451 -16.09 17.07 -14.48
N SER A 452 -16.06 16.38 -13.35
CA SER A 452 -15.89 17.01 -12.04
C SER A 452 -14.46 17.55 -11.84
N PRO A 453 -14.27 18.68 -11.15
CA PRO A 453 -12.96 19.13 -10.71
C PRO A 453 -12.37 18.30 -9.57
N ASP A 454 -13.18 17.50 -8.85
CA ASP A 454 -12.73 16.62 -7.78
C ASP A 454 -12.10 15.35 -8.37
N LYS A 455 -10.78 15.20 -8.20
CA LYS A 455 -10.00 14.05 -8.64
C LYS A 455 -10.54 12.71 -8.13
N ARG A 456 -11.10 12.66 -6.92
CA ARG A 456 -11.69 11.44 -6.34
C ARG A 456 -12.93 10.99 -7.10
N LEU A 457 -13.72 11.92 -7.62
CA LEU A 457 -14.87 11.60 -8.45
C LEU A 457 -14.45 11.05 -9.82
N ILE A 458 -13.38 11.61 -10.41
CA ILE A 458 -12.79 11.08 -11.65
C ILE A 458 -12.25 9.66 -11.41
N GLN A 459 -11.55 9.41 -10.31
CA GLN A 459 -11.06 8.07 -9.95
C GLN A 459 -12.21 7.07 -9.80
N SER A 460 -13.29 7.47 -9.12
CA SER A 460 -14.48 6.62 -8.98
C SER A 460 -15.13 6.31 -10.32
N ALA A 461 -15.24 7.30 -11.21
CA ALA A 461 -15.79 7.12 -12.56
C ALA A 461 -14.90 6.18 -13.39
N THR A 462 -13.57 6.32 -13.29
CA THR A 462 -12.58 5.46 -13.94
C THR A 462 -12.73 4.01 -13.48
N PHE A 463 -12.81 3.78 -12.16
CA PHE A 463 -13.03 2.45 -11.60
C PHE A 463 -14.32 1.81 -12.11
N VAL A 464 -15.45 2.56 -12.05
CA VAL A 464 -16.77 2.07 -12.49
C VAL A 464 -16.78 1.75 -13.97
N LEU A 465 -16.17 2.59 -14.81
CA LEU A 465 -16.08 2.33 -16.25
C LEU A 465 -15.24 1.08 -16.52
N GLY A 466 -14.19 0.83 -15.75
CA GLY A 466 -13.42 -0.41 -15.80
C GLY A 466 -14.27 -1.65 -15.44
N GLU A 467 -15.12 -1.57 -14.39
CA GLU A 467 -16.03 -2.65 -14.03
C GLU A 467 -17.09 -2.89 -15.13
N ILE A 468 -17.61 -1.82 -15.73
CA ILE A 468 -18.50 -1.90 -16.90
C ILE A 468 -17.76 -2.58 -18.08
N GLY A 469 -16.50 -2.23 -18.32
CA GLY A 469 -15.65 -2.86 -19.34
C GLY A 469 -15.48 -4.36 -19.10
N LYS A 470 -15.30 -4.77 -17.85
CA LYS A 470 -15.28 -6.19 -17.47
C LYS A 470 -16.60 -6.91 -17.80
N GLU A 471 -17.75 -6.32 -17.45
CA GLU A 471 -19.07 -6.88 -17.78
C GLU A 471 -19.29 -6.96 -19.30
N ILE A 472 -18.86 -5.94 -20.05
CA ILE A 472 -18.91 -5.93 -21.52
C ILE A 472 -18.07 -7.07 -22.09
N SER A 473 -16.88 -7.34 -21.52
CA SER A 473 -15.97 -8.40 -21.98
C SER A 473 -16.56 -9.81 -21.86
N LEU A 474 -17.57 -10.00 -21.00
CA LEU A 474 -18.28 -11.28 -20.86
C LEU A 474 -19.28 -11.54 -22.00
N SER A 475 -19.63 -10.49 -22.76
CA SER A 475 -20.53 -10.59 -23.91
C SER A 475 -19.77 -10.41 -25.21
N GLU A 476 -19.61 -11.47 -25.99
CA GLU A 476 -18.86 -11.43 -27.26
C GLU A 476 -19.39 -10.36 -28.22
N ALA A 477 -20.70 -10.19 -28.32
CA ALA A 477 -21.31 -9.22 -29.21
C ALA A 477 -21.07 -7.75 -28.78
N LEU A 478 -21.13 -7.48 -27.47
CA LEU A 478 -20.84 -6.15 -26.92
C LEU A 478 -19.34 -5.86 -26.98
N SER A 479 -18.52 -6.84 -26.63
CA SER A 479 -17.06 -6.74 -26.67
C SER A 479 -16.54 -6.36 -28.04
N LYS A 480 -17.00 -7.05 -29.10
CA LYS A 480 -16.62 -6.73 -30.50
C LYS A 480 -16.94 -5.29 -30.86
N LYS A 481 -18.12 -4.79 -30.52
CA LYS A 481 -18.55 -3.41 -30.84
C LYS A 481 -17.75 -2.36 -30.08
N VAL A 482 -17.53 -2.59 -28.78
CA VAL A 482 -16.75 -1.66 -27.95
C VAL A 482 -15.28 -1.66 -28.36
N ASN A 483 -14.73 -2.81 -28.73
CA ASN A 483 -13.36 -2.89 -29.26
C ASN A 483 -13.19 -2.11 -30.57
N LEU A 484 -14.23 -2.05 -31.43
CA LEU A 484 -14.20 -1.18 -32.62
C LEU A 484 -14.12 0.29 -32.23
N ILE A 485 -14.86 0.75 -31.21
CA ILE A 485 -14.80 2.12 -30.69
C ILE A 485 -13.41 2.41 -30.14
N VAL A 486 -12.87 1.51 -29.31
CA VAL A 486 -11.52 1.66 -28.75
C VAL A 486 -10.48 1.75 -29.86
N THR A 487 -10.59 0.90 -30.88
CA THR A 487 -9.71 0.93 -32.06
C THR A 487 -9.79 2.26 -32.79
N GLU A 488 -10.99 2.74 -33.09
CA GLU A 488 -11.22 4.01 -33.79
C GLU A 488 -10.59 5.20 -33.00
N LEU A 489 -10.76 5.22 -31.67
CA LEU A 489 -10.22 6.28 -30.83
C LEU A 489 -8.70 6.25 -30.74
N ILE A 490 -8.11 5.07 -30.63
CA ILE A 490 -6.65 4.90 -30.59
C ILE A 490 -6.00 5.28 -31.92
N ASP A 491 -6.60 4.88 -33.03
CA ASP A 491 -6.08 5.18 -34.36
C ASP A 491 -6.24 6.66 -34.75
N ASN A 492 -7.13 7.40 -34.07
CA ASN A 492 -7.41 8.82 -34.30
C ASN A 492 -7.37 9.66 -33.02
N PRO A 493 -6.20 9.96 -32.47
CA PRO A 493 -6.05 10.70 -31.21
C PRO A 493 -6.69 12.09 -31.19
N GLU A 494 -6.80 12.75 -32.35
CA GLU A 494 -7.50 14.04 -32.49
C GLU A 494 -8.97 13.92 -32.14
N THR A 495 -9.58 12.77 -32.44
CA THR A 495 -10.97 12.46 -32.07
C THR A 495 -11.14 12.39 -30.55
N ILE A 496 -10.15 11.86 -29.81
CA ILE A 496 -10.17 11.85 -28.34
C ILE A 496 -10.26 13.29 -27.81
N ASN A 497 -9.37 14.17 -28.26
CA ASN A 497 -9.32 15.55 -27.82
C ASN A 497 -10.59 16.33 -28.20
N SER A 498 -11.13 16.12 -29.39
CA SER A 498 -12.39 16.72 -29.86
C SER A 498 -13.58 16.29 -29.00
N LEU A 499 -13.72 14.99 -28.72
CA LEU A 499 -14.82 14.45 -27.89
C LEU A 499 -14.71 14.98 -26.45
N VAL A 500 -13.52 14.97 -25.86
CA VAL A 500 -13.28 15.50 -24.51
C VAL A 500 -13.59 16.99 -24.43
N ALA A 501 -13.17 17.78 -25.42
CA ALA A 501 -13.49 19.21 -25.48
C ALA A 501 -14.99 19.47 -25.62
N SER A 502 -15.69 18.71 -26.47
CA SER A 502 -17.14 18.84 -26.65
C SER A 502 -17.94 18.47 -25.38
N GLU A 503 -17.53 17.42 -24.67
CA GLU A 503 -18.14 17.00 -23.41
C GLU A 503 -17.93 18.06 -22.31
N THR A 504 -16.72 18.63 -22.24
CA THR A 504 -16.40 19.67 -21.25
C THR A 504 -17.20 20.96 -21.53
N ALA A 505 -17.35 21.34 -22.80
CA ALA A 505 -18.15 22.48 -23.21
C ALA A 505 -19.67 22.27 -22.95
N ALA A 506 -20.17 21.08 -23.19
CA ALA A 506 -21.56 20.70 -22.88
C ALA A 506 -21.85 20.78 -21.38
N ALA A 507 -20.92 20.32 -20.55
CA ALA A 507 -21.02 20.40 -19.10
C ALA A 507 -21.00 21.86 -18.59
N ALA A 508 -20.17 22.71 -19.16
CA ALA A 508 -20.13 24.13 -18.82
C ALA A 508 -21.45 24.87 -19.19
N ASN A 509 -22.03 24.56 -20.35
CA ASN A 509 -23.29 25.14 -20.80
C ASN A 509 -24.52 24.68 -19.99
N SER A 510 -24.50 23.47 -19.45
CA SER A 510 -25.55 22.96 -18.58
C SER A 510 -25.60 23.63 -17.20
N GLN A 511 -24.50 24.22 -16.75
CA GLN A 511 -24.42 24.98 -15.49
C GLN A 511 -24.87 26.45 -15.63
N THR A 512 -25.08 26.95 -16.85
CA THR A 512 -25.43 28.35 -17.13
C THR A 512 -26.91 28.60 -17.46
N SER A 513 -27.80 27.61 -17.39
CA SER A 513 -29.26 27.83 -17.56
C SER A 513 -29.84 28.37 -16.26
N PRO A 514 -30.51 29.55 -16.30
CA PRO A 514 -31.00 30.20 -15.08
C PRO A 514 -32.24 29.49 -14.58
N ALA A 515 -32.15 28.88 -13.42
CA ALA A 515 -33.32 28.54 -12.63
C ALA A 515 -33.93 29.87 -12.14
N THR A 516 -35.18 30.13 -12.52
CA THR A 516 -36.01 31.28 -12.11
C THR A 516 -36.02 31.42 -10.58
N ALA A 517 -35.51 32.56 -10.15
CA ALA A 517 -35.43 32.97 -8.77
C ALA A 517 -36.81 33.29 -8.18
N THR A 518 -37.09 32.73 -7.00
CA THR A 518 -37.92 33.36 -5.98
C THR A 518 -36.99 33.94 -4.90
N ALA A 519 -37.08 35.26 -4.80
CA ALA A 519 -36.30 36.08 -3.90
C ALA A 519 -36.72 35.85 -2.44
N ALA A 520 -35.74 35.68 -1.56
CA ALA A 520 -35.89 36.01 -0.16
C ALA A 520 -34.59 36.74 0.28
N HIS A 521 -34.84 37.93 0.85
CA HIS A 521 -33.83 38.86 1.33
C HIS A 521 -32.95 38.29 2.41
N SER A 522 -31.63 38.51 2.29
CA SER A 522 -30.74 38.61 3.44
C SER A 522 -29.61 39.61 3.13
N GLU A 523 -29.42 40.50 4.08
CA GLU A 523 -28.51 41.66 4.03
C GLU A 523 -27.01 41.29 3.94
N PRO A 524 -26.15 42.23 3.46
CA PRO A 524 -24.73 41.97 3.29
C PRO A 524 -23.95 42.23 4.60
N LEU A 525 -23.04 41.34 4.90
CA LEU A 525 -22.02 41.53 5.95
C LEU A 525 -20.83 42.33 5.40
N PRO A 526 -20.16 43.14 6.23
CA PRO A 526 -19.21 44.13 5.79
C PRO A 526 -17.81 43.54 5.51
N THR A 527 -17.17 44.09 4.50
CA THR A 527 -15.77 43.90 4.17
C THR A 527 -14.87 44.68 5.11
N GLU A 528 -14.06 43.98 5.90
CA GLU A 528 -12.88 44.58 6.53
C GLU A 528 -11.61 44.08 5.80
N SER A 529 -10.91 45.06 5.23
CA SER A 529 -9.56 44.95 4.74
C SER A 529 -8.58 45.12 5.89
N GLU A 530 -7.89 44.10 6.33
CA GLU A 530 -6.72 44.27 7.19
C GLU A 530 -5.43 44.06 6.40
N ALA A 531 -4.59 45.09 6.49
CA ALA A 531 -3.29 45.20 5.90
C ALA A 531 -2.30 44.22 6.60
N VAL A 532 -1.50 43.55 5.80
CA VAL A 532 -0.38 42.73 6.25
C VAL A 532 0.72 43.64 6.77
N PRO A 533 1.23 43.48 8.00
CA PRO A 533 2.38 44.23 8.51
C PRO A 533 3.68 43.69 7.88
N ALA A 534 4.58 44.62 7.63
CA ALA A 534 5.90 44.42 7.05
C ALA A 534 6.77 43.43 7.85
N GLU A 535 7.60 42.72 7.09
CA GLU A 535 8.59 41.76 7.53
C GLU A 535 9.48 42.32 8.66
N SER A 536 9.45 41.66 9.83
CA SER A 536 10.47 41.83 10.84
C SER A 536 11.68 40.97 10.47
N GLU A 537 12.86 41.59 10.47
CA GLU A 537 14.15 40.91 10.30
C GLU A 537 14.27 39.75 11.29
N VAL A 538 14.50 38.56 10.76
CA VAL A 538 14.72 37.35 11.58
C VAL A 538 16.18 37.32 11.97
N GLU A 539 16.50 37.60 13.24
CA GLU A 539 17.80 37.31 13.82
C GLU A 539 18.11 35.82 13.66
N LEU A 540 19.29 35.51 13.09
CA LEU A 540 19.81 34.16 12.97
C LEU A 540 20.13 33.62 14.37
N PRO A 541 19.78 32.36 14.70
CA PRO A 541 20.11 31.75 15.96
C PRO A 541 21.63 31.62 16.13
N PRO A 542 22.17 31.62 17.37
CA PRO A 542 23.58 31.52 17.66
C PRO A 542 24.22 30.25 17.06
N PRO A 543 25.52 30.23 16.81
CA PRO A 543 26.19 29.12 16.13
C PRO A 543 26.02 27.81 16.88
N MET A 544 25.48 26.79 16.12
CA MET A 544 25.23 25.44 16.63
C MET A 544 26.51 24.61 16.69
N GLU A 545 26.67 23.77 17.72
CA GLU A 545 27.82 22.89 17.87
C GLU A 545 27.94 21.88 16.70
N PRO A 546 29.17 21.56 16.25
CA PRO A 546 29.37 20.62 15.14
C PRO A 546 28.81 19.23 15.45
N LEU A 547 28.18 18.60 14.45
CA LEU A 547 27.60 17.24 14.55
C LEU A 547 28.61 16.20 15.10
N PHE A 548 29.91 16.44 14.93
CA PHE A 548 30.97 15.55 15.38
C PHE A 548 31.03 15.40 16.89
N GLU A 549 30.75 16.47 17.67
CA GLU A 549 30.70 16.40 19.13
C GLU A 549 29.47 15.65 19.64
N ILE A 550 28.34 15.74 18.89
CA ILE A 550 27.12 15.03 19.21
C ILE A 550 27.24 13.51 18.90
N LEU A 551 28.13 13.14 17.97
CA LEU A 551 28.37 11.75 17.56
C LEU A 551 29.46 11.02 18.33
N GLN A 552 30.26 11.71 19.18
CA GLN A 552 31.21 11.04 20.07
C GLN A 552 30.49 10.43 21.30
N PRO A 553 30.95 9.27 21.80
CA PRO A 553 30.35 8.69 23.01
C PRO A 553 30.63 9.65 24.19
N ALA A 554 29.57 10.19 24.79
CA ALA A 554 29.65 11.00 25.99
C ALA A 554 30.23 10.15 27.12
N THR A 555 31.37 10.58 27.67
CA THR A 555 31.89 10.10 28.97
C THR A 555 30.85 10.42 30.06
N GLU A 556 30.64 9.47 30.97
CA GLU A 556 29.58 9.38 31.99
C GLU A 556 29.50 10.51 33.04
N GLN A 557 29.96 11.71 32.81
CA GLN A 557 30.06 12.75 33.87
C GLN A 557 29.20 13.99 33.68
N ALA A 558 28.27 14.06 32.71
CA ALA A 558 27.44 15.26 32.50
C ALA A 558 25.91 15.05 32.68
N ALA A 559 25.47 14.02 33.39
CA ALA A 559 24.05 13.70 33.56
C ALA A 559 23.48 14.03 34.96
N ALA A 560 24.04 15.00 35.65
CA ALA A 560 23.57 15.36 36.99
C ALA A 560 23.25 16.84 37.12
N GLN A 561 22.34 17.38 36.35
CA GLN A 561 21.61 18.61 36.67
C GLN A 561 20.54 18.87 35.57
N ALA A 562 19.30 18.48 35.79
CA ALA A 562 18.15 19.28 35.46
C ALA A 562 16.80 18.51 35.62
N VAL A 563 15.94 19.17 36.34
CA VAL A 563 14.49 19.00 36.41
C VAL A 563 14.00 17.90 37.35
N ALA A 564 13.41 18.33 38.45
CA ALA A 564 12.70 17.53 39.45
C ALA A 564 11.72 16.55 38.80
N ALA A 565 11.94 15.28 39.05
CA ALA A 565 11.03 14.21 38.70
C ALA A 565 9.71 14.32 39.47
N PRO A 566 8.53 14.12 38.87
CA PRO A 566 7.31 13.88 39.61
C PRO A 566 7.47 12.60 40.43
N GLN A 567 7.00 12.64 41.66
CA GLN A 567 7.05 11.51 42.59
C GLN A 567 6.36 10.26 42.03
N PRO A 568 6.88 9.05 42.33
CA PRO A 568 6.33 7.82 41.81
C PRO A 568 4.93 7.56 42.42
N ILE A 569 3.93 7.61 41.57
CA ILE A 569 2.62 7.03 41.87
C ILE A 569 2.82 5.52 41.87
N ASN A 570 2.55 4.86 42.97
CA ASN A 570 2.64 3.43 43.16
C ASN A 570 1.52 2.75 42.35
N THR A 571 1.73 2.52 41.09
CA THR A 571 0.85 1.75 40.22
C THR A 571 1.56 0.45 39.84
N GLN A 572 0.89 -0.68 40.05
CA GLN A 572 1.31 -1.99 39.58
C GLN A 572 1.62 -1.88 38.07
N ILE A 573 2.89 -2.06 37.70
CA ILE A 573 3.31 -2.09 36.30
C ILE A 573 2.78 -3.39 35.74
N LEU A 574 1.71 -3.31 34.97
CA LEU A 574 1.21 -4.43 34.17
C LEU A 574 2.20 -4.76 33.06
N PRO A 575 2.37 -6.03 32.68
CA PRO A 575 3.29 -6.44 31.61
C PRO A 575 2.97 -5.70 30.32
N ASP A 576 4.00 -5.33 29.56
CA ASP A 576 3.89 -4.52 28.32
C ASP A 576 3.03 -5.17 27.21
N ASN A 577 2.61 -6.41 27.40
CA ASN A 577 1.77 -7.19 26.49
C ASN A 577 0.26 -7.19 26.87
N THR A 578 -0.13 -6.58 27.99
CA THR A 578 -1.49 -6.69 28.54
C THR A 578 -2.56 -6.05 27.63
N PHE A 579 -2.22 -5.09 26.75
CA PHE A 579 -3.16 -4.36 25.90
C PHE A 579 -2.80 -4.45 24.41
N ASN A 580 -2.13 -5.52 23.97
CA ASN A 580 -1.69 -5.65 22.58
C ASN A 580 -2.87 -5.63 21.60
N GLU A 581 -4.01 -6.23 21.95
CA GLU A 581 -5.20 -6.26 21.11
C GLU A 581 -5.85 -4.87 20.98
N ASP A 582 -6.02 -4.18 22.09
CA ASP A 582 -6.54 -2.81 22.06
C ASP A 582 -5.64 -1.89 21.24
N ILE A 583 -4.30 -2.09 21.30
CA ILE A 583 -3.34 -1.35 20.49
C ILE A 583 -3.49 -1.68 19.00
N GLU A 584 -3.71 -2.93 18.65
CA GLU A 584 -3.96 -3.33 17.25
C GLU A 584 -5.27 -2.73 16.74
N VAL A 585 -6.33 -2.73 17.55
CA VAL A 585 -7.59 -2.06 17.23
C VAL A 585 -7.37 -0.57 17.00
N ALA A 586 -6.65 0.11 17.90
CA ALA A 586 -6.30 1.51 17.73
C ALA A 586 -5.50 1.77 16.45
N ASN A 587 -4.51 0.92 16.14
CA ASN A 587 -3.72 1.02 14.92
C ASN A 587 -4.55 0.80 13.65
N ARG A 588 -5.54 -0.10 13.67
CA ARG A 588 -6.50 -0.26 12.57
C ARG A 588 -7.35 1.00 12.36
N PHE A 589 -7.80 1.66 13.45
CA PHE A 589 -8.47 2.95 13.34
C PHE A 589 -7.55 4.03 12.77
N VAL A 590 -6.27 4.06 13.14
CA VAL A 590 -5.28 4.97 12.55
C VAL A 590 -5.13 4.71 11.05
N ALA A 591 -5.00 3.46 10.64
CA ALA A 591 -4.90 3.06 9.23
C ALA A 591 -6.16 3.42 8.44
N ALA A 592 -7.33 3.30 9.05
CA ALA A 592 -8.62 3.71 8.50
C ALA A 592 -8.86 5.23 8.55
N ARG A 593 -7.89 6.02 9.05
CA ARG A 593 -8.00 7.47 9.30
C ARG A 593 -9.13 7.86 10.26
N ASN A 594 -9.67 6.93 11.03
CA ASN A 594 -10.63 7.21 12.09
C ASN A 594 -9.88 7.60 13.37
N TYR A 595 -9.31 8.78 13.36
CA TYR A 595 -8.47 9.29 14.44
C TYR A 595 -9.19 9.44 15.78
N PRO A 596 -10.47 9.88 15.85
CA PRO A 596 -11.19 9.96 17.14
C PRO A 596 -11.39 8.62 17.83
N ALA A 597 -11.69 7.56 17.05
CA ALA A 597 -11.83 6.21 17.59
C ALA A 597 -10.48 5.67 18.11
N ALA A 598 -9.40 5.88 17.36
CA ALA A 598 -8.06 5.49 17.78
C ALA A 598 -7.64 6.21 19.07
N GLU A 599 -7.90 7.50 19.16
CA GLU A 599 -7.60 8.33 20.36
C GLU A 599 -8.32 7.80 21.59
N LYS A 600 -9.60 7.47 21.46
CA LYS A 600 -10.41 6.90 22.55
C LYS A 600 -9.82 5.59 23.08
N VAL A 601 -9.41 4.69 22.18
CA VAL A 601 -8.81 3.40 22.57
C VAL A 601 -7.47 3.61 23.27
N PHE A 602 -6.56 4.41 22.70
CA PHE A 602 -5.30 4.72 23.36
C PHE A 602 -5.48 5.40 24.71
N ALA A 603 -6.45 6.32 24.83
CA ALA A 603 -6.75 6.99 26.09
C ALA A 603 -7.29 6.00 27.15
N GLN A 604 -8.11 5.02 26.77
CA GLN A 604 -8.60 3.96 27.67
C GLN A 604 -7.46 3.09 28.19
N ILE A 605 -6.50 2.73 27.33
CA ILE A 605 -5.30 1.99 27.73
C ILE A 605 -4.48 2.82 28.73
N LEU A 606 -4.23 4.08 28.42
CA LEU A 606 -3.45 4.98 29.28
C LEU A 606 -4.15 5.33 30.60
N HIS A 607 -5.48 5.30 30.63
CA HIS A 607 -6.23 5.42 31.89
C HIS A 607 -6.00 4.20 32.80
N LYS A 608 -5.91 2.98 32.22
CA LYS A 608 -5.66 1.73 32.96
C LYS A 608 -4.18 1.54 33.30
N SER A 609 -3.28 1.96 32.39
CA SER A 609 -1.83 1.85 32.53
C SER A 609 -1.14 3.10 31.98
N PRO A 610 -0.94 4.15 32.79
CA PRO A 610 -0.39 5.43 32.36
C PRO A 610 1.03 5.38 31.78
N SER A 611 1.80 4.34 32.13
CA SER A 611 3.17 4.12 31.62
C SER A 611 3.27 3.11 30.50
N HIS A 612 2.15 2.69 29.88
CA HIS A 612 2.17 1.69 28.81
C HIS A 612 2.82 2.25 27.53
N LEU A 613 4.05 1.85 27.27
CA LEU A 613 4.93 2.45 26.25
C LEU A 613 4.32 2.44 24.84
N LYS A 614 3.75 1.28 24.41
CA LYS A 614 3.16 1.15 23.07
C LYS A 614 1.94 2.05 22.87
N ALA A 615 1.13 2.25 23.91
CA ALA A 615 -0.03 3.15 23.84
C ALA A 615 0.40 4.62 23.79
N ILE A 616 1.42 5.01 24.57
CA ILE A 616 2.01 6.36 24.53
C ILE A 616 2.57 6.65 23.14
N LEU A 617 3.30 5.70 22.55
CA LEU A 617 3.83 5.85 21.18
C LEU A 617 2.71 5.86 20.12
N GLY A 618 1.67 5.06 20.32
CA GLY A 618 0.50 5.02 19.43
C GLY A 618 -0.21 6.37 19.37
N ILE A 619 -0.51 6.96 20.53
CA ILE A 619 -1.18 8.27 20.59
C ILE A 619 -0.25 9.41 20.13
N ALA A 620 1.06 9.31 20.39
CA ALA A 620 2.03 10.26 19.86
C ALA A 620 2.07 10.26 18.32
N ASN A 621 2.11 9.07 17.72
CA ASN A 621 2.04 8.91 16.25
C ASN A 621 0.70 9.40 15.68
N LEU A 622 -0.41 9.15 16.39
CA LEU A 622 -1.74 9.64 16.01
C LEU A 622 -1.77 11.17 15.92
N TYR A 623 -1.29 11.86 16.96
CA TYR A 623 -1.23 13.32 16.96
C TYR A 623 -0.25 13.88 15.92
N PHE A 624 0.85 13.18 15.67
CA PHE A 624 1.78 13.53 14.60
C PHE A 624 1.10 13.48 13.22
N LEU A 625 0.33 12.42 12.92
CA LEU A 625 -0.43 12.28 11.68
C LEU A 625 -1.52 13.34 11.53
N GLN A 626 -2.13 13.76 12.64
CA GLN A 626 -3.12 14.86 12.68
C GLN A 626 -2.49 16.26 12.61
N LYS A 627 -1.15 16.36 12.54
CA LYS A 627 -0.40 17.63 12.64
C LYS A 627 -0.62 18.40 13.96
N LYS A 628 -1.08 17.72 15.02
CA LYS A 628 -1.18 18.24 16.38
C LYS A 628 0.19 18.10 17.07
N ASN A 629 1.14 18.95 16.62
CA ASN A 629 2.54 18.79 16.96
C ASN A 629 2.84 18.95 18.46
N SER A 630 2.13 19.85 19.17
CA SER A 630 2.33 20.09 20.62
C SER A 630 1.98 18.86 21.45
N GLU A 631 0.87 18.21 21.13
CA GLU A 631 0.41 16.99 21.78
C GLU A 631 1.34 15.82 21.45
N ALA A 632 1.71 15.68 20.18
CA ALA A 632 2.66 14.66 19.75
C ALA A 632 3.99 14.75 20.49
N VAL A 633 4.56 15.96 20.63
CA VAL A 633 5.81 16.18 21.36
C VAL A 633 5.71 15.73 22.81
N LYS A 634 4.62 16.09 23.54
CA LYS A 634 4.40 15.67 24.92
C LYS A 634 4.46 14.16 25.07
N HIS A 635 3.73 13.44 24.21
CA HIS A 635 3.66 11.99 24.29
C HIS A 635 4.96 11.30 23.83
N TYR A 636 5.68 11.82 22.81
CA TYR A 636 7.00 11.30 22.47
C TYR A 636 8.01 11.49 23.60
N LEU A 637 8.02 12.66 24.28
CA LEU A 637 8.89 12.89 25.42
C LEU A 637 8.55 11.96 26.59
N SER A 638 7.27 11.72 26.86
CA SER A 638 6.84 10.74 27.85
C SER A 638 7.31 9.33 27.51
N ALA A 639 7.23 8.93 26.23
CA ALA A 639 7.76 7.65 25.77
C ALA A 639 9.28 7.53 25.95
N LEU A 640 10.03 8.59 25.65
CA LEU A 640 11.48 8.65 25.82
C LEU A 640 11.92 8.69 27.28
N ALA A 641 11.08 9.17 28.20
CA ALA A 641 11.33 9.08 29.63
C ALA A 641 11.27 7.64 30.14
N ILE A 642 10.45 6.79 29.51
CA ILE A 642 10.36 5.35 29.82
C ILE A 642 11.48 4.58 29.13
N ASN A 643 11.69 4.83 27.84
CA ASN A 643 12.76 4.19 27.05
C ASN A 643 13.51 5.24 26.21
N PRO A 644 14.72 5.66 26.64
CA PRO A 644 15.51 6.67 25.93
C PRO A 644 16.09 6.23 24.58
N ASN A 645 15.95 4.97 24.20
CA ASN A 645 16.54 4.41 22.97
C ASN A 645 15.53 4.15 21.87
N LEU A 646 14.40 4.85 21.88
CA LEU A 646 13.37 4.72 20.86
C LEU A 646 13.71 5.52 19.59
N VAL A 647 14.30 4.87 18.62
CA VAL A 647 14.73 5.46 17.34
C VAL A 647 13.62 6.26 16.67
N LYS A 648 12.44 5.68 16.54
CA LYS A 648 11.28 6.29 15.86
C LYS A 648 10.76 7.52 16.59
N ALA A 649 10.77 7.52 17.93
CA ALA A 649 10.38 8.68 18.72
C ALA A 649 11.37 9.84 18.54
N HIS A 650 12.66 9.57 18.55
CA HIS A 650 13.70 10.56 18.29
C HIS A 650 13.59 11.12 16.88
N PHE A 651 13.41 10.29 15.87
CA PHE A 651 13.25 10.74 14.47
C PHE A 651 12.01 11.64 14.30
N ASN A 652 10.86 11.24 14.83
CA ASN A 652 9.62 12.01 14.70
C ASN A 652 9.71 13.34 15.48
N LEU A 653 10.28 13.34 16.69
CA LEU A 653 10.54 14.59 17.42
C LEU A 653 11.45 15.53 16.65
N GLY A 654 12.55 15.00 16.11
CA GLY A 654 13.46 15.81 15.31
C GLY A 654 12.78 16.40 14.07
N THR A 655 11.89 15.65 13.45
CA THR A 655 11.08 16.11 12.31
C THR A 655 10.10 17.21 12.73
N ILE A 656 9.40 17.04 13.86
CA ILE A 656 8.48 18.08 14.39
C ILE A 656 9.25 19.36 14.71
N TYR A 657 10.38 19.26 15.39
CA TYR A 657 11.22 20.41 15.74
C TYR A 657 11.78 21.13 14.52
N TYR A 658 12.15 20.40 13.47
CA TYR A 658 12.56 20.98 12.19
C TYR A 658 11.44 21.85 11.57
N TYR A 659 10.21 21.33 11.47
CA TYR A 659 9.09 22.11 10.96
C TYR A 659 8.68 23.27 11.87
N ALA A 660 8.92 23.14 13.16
CA ALA A 660 8.73 24.22 14.14
C ALA A 660 9.90 25.23 14.17
N ARG A 661 10.89 25.11 13.27
CA ARG A 661 12.12 25.91 13.20
C ARG A 661 12.98 25.89 14.47
N LYS A 662 12.80 24.88 15.35
CA LYS A 662 13.62 24.64 16.54
C LYS A 662 14.80 23.74 16.16
N TYR A 663 15.77 24.32 15.44
CA TYR A 663 16.82 23.53 14.78
C TYR A 663 17.74 22.82 15.76
N ASP A 664 18.05 23.40 16.93
CA ASP A 664 18.90 22.75 17.94
C ASP A 664 18.27 21.49 18.52
N ASP A 665 16.98 21.56 18.87
CA ASP A 665 16.24 20.40 19.34
C ASP A 665 16.12 19.34 18.22
N ALA A 666 15.92 19.77 16.96
CA ALA A 666 15.89 18.89 15.82
C ALA A 666 17.22 18.15 15.64
N VAL A 667 18.36 18.85 15.67
CA VAL A 667 19.72 18.25 15.56
C VAL A 667 19.97 17.26 16.69
N LYS A 668 19.63 17.63 17.94
CA LYS A 668 19.77 16.76 19.11
C LYS A 668 19.02 15.43 18.91
N HIS A 669 17.76 15.50 18.54
CA HIS A 669 16.92 14.31 18.39
C HIS A 669 17.27 13.49 17.14
N LEU A 670 17.51 14.12 16.00
CA LEU A 670 17.92 13.41 14.76
C LEU A 670 19.32 12.79 14.93
N GLY A 671 20.25 13.50 15.58
CA GLY A 671 21.58 12.96 15.91
C GLY A 671 21.49 11.73 16.82
N LYS A 672 20.60 11.74 17.82
CA LYS A 672 20.36 10.57 18.68
C LYS A 672 19.74 9.43 17.90
N ALA A 673 18.79 9.70 16.99
CA ALA A 673 18.21 8.69 16.12
C ALA A 673 19.28 8.01 15.25
N LEU A 674 20.19 8.78 14.63
CA LEU A 674 21.29 8.26 13.82
C LEU A 674 22.34 7.50 14.65
N LYS A 675 22.61 7.90 15.89
CA LYS A 675 23.47 7.12 16.80
C LYS A 675 22.90 5.73 17.09
N LEU A 676 21.56 5.64 17.25
CA LEU A 676 20.87 4.40 17.53
C LEU A 676 20.70 3.55 16.28
N TYR A 677 20.43 4.17 15.13
CA TYR A 677 20.26 3.49 13.86
C TYR A 677 20.81 4.36 12.70
N PRO A 678 22.01 4.08 12.19
CA PRO A 678 22.70 4.91 11.20
C PRO A 678 22.09 4.91 9.77
N LYS A 679 21.11 4.09 9.49
CA LYS A 679 20.54 3.96 8.13
C LYS A 679 19.24 4.75 7.92
N ILE A 680 18.98 5.81 8.68
CA ILE A 680 17.76 6.63 8.54
C ILE A 680 18.01 7.73 7.51
N LEU A 681 17.66 7.46 6.24
CA LEU A 681 17.80 8.41 5.13
C LEU A 681 17.17 9.78 5.45
N GLY A 682 15.93 9.80 5.96
CA GLY A 682 15.21 11.03 6.30
C GLY A 682 15.94 11.91 7.31
N ALA A 683 16.67 11.31 8.27
CA ALA A 683 17.42 12.06 9.26
C ALA A 683 18.63 12.78 8.62
N TYR A 684 19.36 12.14 7.71
CA TYR A 684 20.43 12.79 6.97
C TYR A 684 19.95 13.94 6.09
N LEU A 685 18.78 13.75 5.43
CA LEU A 685 18.20 14.80 4.59
C LEU A 685 17.78 16.03 5.41
N ILE A 686 17.11 15.82 6.55
CA ILE A 686 16.67 16.93 7.41
C ILE A 686 17.86 17.63 8.04
N LEU A 687 18.84 16.89 8.57
CA LEU A 687 20.07 17.47 9.11
C LEU A 687 20.85 18.23 8.05
N GLY A 688 20.97 17.68 6.83
CA GLY A 688 21.59 18.38 5.72
C GLY A 688 20.92 19.73 5.43
N GLN A 689 19.59 19.80 5.45
CA GLN A 689 18.83 21.04 5.27
C GLN A 689 19.05 22.02 6.44
N ILE A 690 19.06 21.54 7.69
CA ILE A 690 19.32 22.38 8.86
C ILE A 690 20.71 23.02 8.75
N TYR A 691 21.75 22.22 8.43
CA TYR A 691 23.11 22.75 8.28
C TYR A 691 23.26 23.69 7.08
N GLN A 692 22.49 23.47 6.00
CA GLN A 692 22.43 24.41 4.89
C GLN A 692 21.82 25.76 5.31
N ILE A 693 20.72 25.75 6.08
CA ILE A 693 20.07 26.95 6.62
C ILE A 693 21.03 27.68 7.59
N ALA A 694 21.80 26.94 8.36
CA ALA A 694 22.80 27.50 9.29
C ALA A 694 24.10 27.98 8.60
N GLY A 695 24.18 27.95 7.25
CA GLY A 695 25.40 28.35 6.50
C GLY A 695 26.58 27.38 6.61
N LYS A 696 26.37 26.22 7.25
CA LYS A 696 27.39 25.18 7.42
C LYS A 696 27.37 24.21 6.24
N PHE A 697 27.78 24.72 5.08
CA PHE A 697 27.61 24.00 3.80
C PHE A 697 28.48 22.73 3.74
N SER A 698 29.69 22.74 4.29
CA SER A 698 30.58 21.58 4.28
C SER A 698 30.01 20.40 5.05
N GLU A 699 29.40 20.64 6.21
CA GLU A 699 28.72 19.64 7.02
C GLU A 699 27.48 19.12 6.32
N SER A 700 26.71 20.01 5.66
CA SER A 700 25.56 19.64 4.85
C SER A 700 25.97 18.71 3.69
N VAL A 701 27.05 19.03 2.96
CA VAL A 701 27.58 18.17 1.89
C VAL A 701 27.92 16.78 2.43
N ARG A 702 28.60 16.67 3.57
CA ARG A 702 28.93 15.37 4.18
C ARG A 702 27.70 14.54 4.49
N LEU A 703 26.66 15.14 5.07
CA LEU A 703 25.41 14.46 5.40
C LEU A 703 24.66 14.00 4.17
N LEU A 704 24.55 14.85 3.14
CA LEU A 704 23.88 14.47 1.89
C LEU A 704 24.70 13.45 1.08
N THR A 705 26.03 13.44 1.20
CA THR A 705 26.85 12.36 0.62
C THR A 705 26.55 11.01 1.28
N HIS A 706 26.37 10.99 2.62
CA HIS A 706 25.88 9.78 3.29
C HIS A 706 24.47 9.40 2.85
N ALA A 707 23.57 10.39 2.66
CA ALA A 707 22.23 10.13 2.12
C ALA A 707 22.29 9.52 0.71
N ALA A 708 23.18 10.03 -0.15
CA ALA A 708 23.39 9.48 -1.49
C ALA A 708 23.94 8.04 -1.47
N ALA A 709 24.80 7.72 -0.51
CA ALA A 709 25.28 6.35 -0.32
C ALA A 709 24.17 5.40 0.15
N LEU A 710 23.21 5.90 0.95
CA LEU A 710 22.05 5.11 1.41
C LEU A 710 20.96 4.95 0.32
N SER A 711 20.88 5.89 -0.61
CA SER A 711 19.90 5.87 -1.70
C SER A 711 20.54 6.37 -3.00
N PRO A 712 21.39 5.55 -3.66
CA PRO A 712 22.19 5.96 -4.81
C PRO A 712 21.41 6.34 -6.06
N ARG A 713 20.14 5.93 -6.16
CA ARG A 713 19.27 6.17 -7.31
C ARG A 713 18.24 7.27 -7.10
N ASN A 714 18.39 8.09 -6.06
CA ASN A 714 17.49 9.20 -5.81
C ASN A 714 18.06 10.51 -6.38
N PRO A 715 17.58 11.00 -7.55
CA PRO A 715 18.15 12.18 -8.21
C PRO A 715 18.03 13.44 -7.36
N VAL A 716 16.99 13.54 -6.51
CA VAL A 716 16.76 14.71 -5.64
C VAL A 716 17.91 14.91 -4.64
N ILE A 717 18.56 13.84 -4.18
CA ILE A 717 19.72 13.95 -3.27
C ILE A 717 20.90 14.57 -4.01
N TYR A 718 21.15 14.15 -5.24
CA TYR A 718 22.22 14.70 -6.08
C TYR A 718 21.96 16.15 -6.47
N GLN A 719 20.69 16.54 -6.75
CA GLN A 719 20.31 17.94 -6.95
C GLN A 719 20.64 18.80 -5.73
N LYS A 720 20.28 18.34 -4.52
CA LYS A 720 20.61 19.04 -3.27
C LYS A 720 22.10 19.16 -3.06
N LEU A 721 22.87 18.09 -3.33
CA LEU A 721 24.34 18.12 -3.27
C LEU A 721 24.93 19.13 -4.26
N ALA A 722 24.46 19.11 -5.51
CA ALA A 722 24.89 20.02 -6.54
C ALA A 722 24.61 21.49 -6.16
N THR A 723 23.43 21.76 -5.61
CA THR A 723 23.06 23.09 -5.13
C THR A 723 24.02 23.59 -4.05
N LEU A 724 24.44 22.72 -3.12
CA LEU A 724 25.44 23.06 -2.10
C LEU A 724 26.83 23.33 -2.70
N HIS A 725 27.26 22.49 -3.66
CA HIS A 725 28.52 22.71 -4.36
C HIS A 725 28.51 24.03 -5.15
N ILE A 726 27.36 24.39 -5.77
CA ILE A 726 27.20 25.70 -6.42
C ILE A 726 27.30 26.84 -5.41
N GLN A 727 26.66 26.72 -4.23
CA GLN A 727 26.76 27.73 -3.16
C GLN A 727 28.19 27.91 -2.64
N LEU A 728 28.98 26.83 -2.66
CA LEU A 728 30.40 26.85 -2.30
C LEU A 728 31.32 27.32 -3.44
N GLY A 729 30.80 27.57 -4.63
CA GLY A 729 31.57 27.92 -5.81
C GLY A 729 32.28 26.72 -6.50
N ASN A 730 32.06 25.50 -6.03
CA ASN A 730 32.67 24.27 -6.49
C ASN A 730 31.91 23.71 -7.72
N TYR A 731 31.94 24.44 -8.84
CA TYR A 731 31.16 24.08 -10.03
C TYR A 731 31.56 22.74 -10.65
N SER A 732 32.84 22.34 -10.53
CA SER A 732 33.31 21.06 -11.05
C SER A 732 32.69 19.89 -10.31
N ASP A 733 32.65 19.95 -8.97
CA ASP A 733 32.02 18.91 -8.14
C ASP A 733 30.50 18.89 -8.36
N ALA A 734 29.88 20.08 -8.55
CA ALA A 734 28.48 20.20 -8.88
C ALA A 734 28.16 19.49 -10.22
N ILE A 735 29.00 19.65 -11.24
CA ILE A 735 28.86 18.96 -12.53
C ILE A 735 28.91 17.45 -12.34
N GLU A 736 29.90 16.92 -11.61
CA GLU A 736 30.02 15.47 -11.36
C GLU A 736 28.77 14.90 -10.71
N VAL A 737 28.24 15.59 -9.70
CA VAL A 737 27.05 15.15 -8.97
C VAL A 737 25.80 15.25 -9.85
N LEU A 738 25.67 16.31 -10.66
CA LEU A 738 24.53 16.49 -11.57
C LEU A 738 24.52 15.50 -12.71
N LEU A 739 25.69 15.09 -13.21
CA LEU A 739 25.76 14.03 -14.21
C LEU A 739 25.17 12.74 -13.67
N LYS A 740 25.40 12.40 -12.39
CA LYS A 740 24.73 11.26 -11.74
C LYS A 740 23.21 11.44 -11.65
N ALA A 741 22.75 12.67 -11.37
CA ALA A 741 21.31 12.95 -11.33
C ALA A 741 20.65 12.82 -12.70
N VAL A 742 21.31 13.33 -13.76
CA VAL A 742 20.85 13.25 -15.15
C VAL A 742 20.93 11.83 -15.70
N ASP A 743 21.91 11.04 -15.27
CA ASP A 743 22.03 9.63 -15.62
C ASP A 743 20.84 8.82 -15.04
N ILE A 744 20.41 9.16 -13.83
CA ILE A 744 19.22 8.55 -13.18
C ILE A 744 17.92 9.04 -13.82
N SER A 745 17.83 10.32 -14.16
CA SER A 745 16.65 10.97 -14.75
C SER A 745 17.04 11.96 -15.86
N PRO A 746 17.20 11.47 -17.11
CA PRO A 746 17.69 12.29 -18.22
C PRO A 746 16.79 13.46 -18.59
N VAL A 747 15.49 13.35 -18.36
CA VAL A 747 14.49 14.38 -18.66
C VAL A 747 14.19 15.31 -17.47
N ASP A 748 14.96 15.22 -16.39
CA ASP A 748 14.75 16.08 -15.24
C ASP A 748 15.16 17.53 -15.53
N VAL A 749 14.17 18.42 -15.52
CA VAL A 749 14.33 19.84 -15.88
C VAL A 749 15.29 20.57 -14.93
N GLU A 750 15.19 20.29 -13.62
CA GLU A 750 16.00 20.96 -12.60
C GLU A 750 17.47 20.56 -12.69
N SER A 751 17.75 19.26 -12.81
CA SER A 751 19.13 18.75 -12.95
C SER A 751 19.81 19.26 -14.21
N ASN A 752 19.12 19.24 -15.36
CA ASN A 752 19.67 19.72 -16.64
C ASN A 752 19.91 21.24 -16.62
N LEU A 753 19.03 22.01 -16.00
CA LEU A 753 19.19 23.47 -15.85
C LEU A 753 20.38 23.83 -14.96
N LEU A 754 20.52 23.15 -13.81
CA LEU A 754 21.68 23.31 -12.92
C LEU A 754 22.98 22.91 -13.61
N LEU A 755 22.95 21.86 -14.41
CA LEU A 755 24.09 21.38 -15.21
C LEU A 755 24.49 22.40 -16.28
N ALA A 756 23.52 22.97 -17.00
CA ALA A 756 23.76 24.03 -17.97
C ALA A 756 24.39 25.27 -17.30
N TYR A 757 23.89 25.64 -16.14
CA TYR A 757 24.43 26.73 -15.34
C TYR A 757 25.90 26.47 -14.97
N CYS A 758 26.21 25.30 -14.41
CA CYS A 758 27.58 24.93 -14.00
C CYS A 758 28.54 24.85 -15.20
N PHE A 759 28.12 24.30 -16.35
CA PHE A 759 28.93 24.30 -17.57
C PHE A 759 29.21 25.69 -18.09
N ASN A 760 28.25 26.61 -18.00
CA ASN A 760 28.47 27.99 -18.38
C ASN A 760 29.55 28.67 -17.51
N PHE A 761 29.50 28.45 -16.18
CA PHE A 761 30.49 29.02 -15.26
C PHE A 761 31.89 28.40 -15.38
N THR A 762 31.99 27.17 -15.85
CA THR A 762 33.28 26.48 -16.08
C THR A 762 33.82 26.73 -17.51
N GLY A 763 33.20 27.59 -18.30
CA GLY A 763 33.63 27.93 -19.68
C GLY A 763 33.31 26.83 -20.70
N GLN A 764 32.49 25.84 -20.36
CA GLN A 764 32.13 24.75 -21.27
C GLN A 764 30.83 25.06 -22.04
N GLY A 765 30.82 26.16 -22.78
CA GLY A 765 29.64 26.74 -23.43
C GLY A 765 28.88 25.79 -24.36
N GLN A 766 29.56 24.90 -25.08
CA GLN A 766 28.90 23.96 -25.97
C GLN A 766 28.08 22.89 -25.18
N LYS A 767 28.62 22.43 -24.05
CA LYS A 767 27.90 21.50 -23.14
C LYS A 767 26.76 22.19 -22.41
N ALA A 768 26.95 23.47 -22.03
CA ALA A 768 25.88 24.27 -21.45
C ALA A 768 24.72 24.44 -22.40
N PHE A 769 24.99 24.68 -23.69
CA PHE A 769 23.96 24.77 -24.72
C PHE A 769 23.22 23.43 -24.92
N SER A 770 23.94 22.30 -24.93
CA SER A 770 23.35 20.97 -25.07
C SER A 770 22.44 20.64 -23.89
N ALA A 771 22.86 20.94 -22.65
CA ALA A 771 22.04 20.73 -21.46
C ALA A 771 20.80 21.64 -21.44
N MET A 772 20.91 22.89 -21.91
CA MET A 772 19.77 23.79 -22.05
C MET A 772 18.80 23.32 -23.14
N ASP A 773 19.27 22.80 -24.26
CA ASP A 773 18.44 22.26 -25.34
C ASP A 773 17.64 21.01 -24.83
N LEU A 774 18.29 20.13 -24.05
CA LEU A 774 17.60 19.03 -23.38
C LEU A 774 16.54 19.52 -22.40
N THR A 775 16.84 20.56 -21.61
CA THR A 775 15.88 21.19 -20.69
C THR A 775 14.64 21.70 -21.43
N LEU A 776 14.87 22.42 -22.56
CA LEU A 776 13.79 22.97 -23.38
C LEU A 776 12.95 21.87 -24.03
N LYS A 777 13.58 20.79 -24.53
CA LYS A 777 12.88 19.63 -25.08
C LYS A 777 12.05 18.90 -24.00
N ALA A 778 12.61 18.71 -22.81
CA ALA A 778 11.90 18.13 -21.68
C ALA A 778 10.69 18.98 -21.26
N CYS A 779 10.83 20.32 -21.20
CA CYS A 779 9.72 21.23 -20.94
C CYS A 779 8.64 21.19 -22.02
N ALA A 780 9.04 21.11 -23.30
CA ALA A 780 8.10 21.08 -24.43
C ALA A 780 7.31 19.77 -24.51
N GLN A 781 7.89 18.68 -24.05
CA GLN A 781 7.27 17.35 -24.01
C GLN A 781 6.47 17.09 -22.72
N SER A 782 6.59 17.95 -21.71
CA SER A 782 5.86 17.81 -20.46
C SER A 782 4.38 18.09 -20.66
N PRO A 783 3.48 17.17 -20.24
CA PRO A 783 2.02 17.45 -20.22
C PRO A 783 1.66 18.62 -19.31
N GLN A 784 2.59 19.01 -18.43
CA GLN A 784 2.46 20.14 -17.50
C GLN A 784 3.44 21.26 -17.86
N GLN A 785 3.45 21.66 -19.13
CA GLN A 785 4.36 22.66 -19.68
C GLN A 785 4.47 23.92 -18.83
N ASP A 786 3.35 24.44 -18.33
CA ASP A 786 3.30 25.58 -17.41
C ASP A 786 4.00 25.33 -16.08
N GLN A 787 3.91 24.13 -15.54
CA GLN A 787 4.55 23.76 -14.27
C GLN A 787 6.06 23.59 -14.45
N ALA A 788 6.49 22.97 -15.55
CA ALA A 788 7.90 22.84 -15.92
C ALA A 788 8.54 24.20 -16.15
N LEU A 789 7.86 25.11 -16.87
CA LEU A 789 8.31 26.49 -17.06
C LEU A 789 8.39 27.28 -15.76
N ARG A 790 7.43 27.10 -14.85
CA ARG A 790 7.47 27.71 -13.50
C ARG A 790 8.62 27.16 -12.66
N GLN A 791 8.92 25.87 -12.74
CA GLN A 791 10.09 25.26 -12.07
C GLN A 791 11.39 25.83 -12.64
N MET A 792 11.50 25.91 -13.96
CA MET A 792 12.63 26.53 -14.64
C MET A 792 12.83 27.98 -14.23
N LEU A 793 11.75 28.78 -14.16
CA LEU A 793 11.81 30.17 -13.72
C LEU A 793 12.22 30.30 -12.26
N LYS A 794 11.70 29.43 -11.37
CA LYS A 794 12.11 29.37 -9.95
C LYS A 794 13.58 29.03 -9.79
N ALA A 795 14.06 28.04 -10.53
CA ALA A 795 15.46 27.63 -10.51
C ALA A 795 16.36 28.75 -11.05
N TYR A 796 15.96 29.44 -12.14
CA TYR A 796 16.68 30.60 -12.68
C TYR A 796 16.74 31.78 -11.68
N ILE A 797 15.62 32.11 -11.04
CA ILE A 797 15.58 33.19 -10.01
C ILE A 797 16.49 32.79 -8.83
N TYR A 798 16.43 31.54 -8.38
CA TYR A 798 17.28 31.03 -7.30
C TYR A 798 18.78 31.12 -7.64
N LEU A 799 19.17 30.67 -8.85
CA LEU A 799 20.57 30.76 -9.31
C LEU A 799 21.06 32.21 -9.39
N ASN A 800 20.24 33.14 -9.87
CA ASN A 800 20.56 34.55 -9.86
C ASN A 800 20.68 35.14 -8.44
N SER A 801 19.90 34.64 -7.46
CA SER A 801 20.01 35.10 -6.07
C SER A 801 21.33 34.61 -5.44
N ILE A 802 21.78 33.39 -5.72
CA ILE A 802 23.06 32.86 -5.29
C ILE A 802 24.20 33.71 -5.88
N GLN A 803 24.12 34.07 -7.16
CA GLN A 803 25.13 34.89 -7.83
C GLN A 803 25.24 36.27 -7.20
N LYS A 804 24.16 36.90 -6.77
CA LYS A 804 24.19 38.21 -6.08
C LYS A 804 24.82 38.12 -4.70
N ASN A 805 24.60 37.00 -4.00
CA ASN A 805 25.15 36.80 -2.65
C ASN A 805 26.61 36.28 -2.62
N SER A 806 27.10 35.76 -3.76
CA SER A 806 28.47 35.23 -3.89
C SER A 806 29.49 36.21 -4.47
N LYS A 807 29.10 37.48 -4.77
CA LYS A 807 30.08 38.51 -5.08
C LYS A 807 30.67 39.02 -3.75
N PRO A 808 31.96 38.78 -3.47
CA PRO A 808 32.61 39.44 -2.33
C PRO A 808 32.64 40.96 -2.56
N ASP A 809 32.51 41.74 -1.49
CA ASP A 809 32.69 43.18 -1.42
C ASP A 809 34.06 43.60 -2.02
N GLN A 810 34.15 43.70 -3.32
CA GLN A 810 35.31 44.27 -3.99
C GLN A 810 35.09 45.73 -4.44
N GLU A 811 34.04 46.39 -4.03
CA GLU A 811 33.77 47.82 -4.36
C GLU A 811 33.71 48.72 -3.10
N LYS A 812 34.54 48.47 -2.08
CA LYS A 812 34.78 49.45 -1.00
C LYS A 812 36.27 49.76 -0.79
N THR A 813 37.02 49.83 -1.88
CA THR A 813 38.36 50.47 -1.85
C THR A 813 38.68 51.03 -3.23
N GLN A 814 38.04 52.15 -3.57
CA GLN A 814 38.67 53.23 -4.37
C GLN A 814 37.98 54.55 -4.01
#